data_baeccbd6813f12e58680126d005efdd1
#
_entry.id   baeccbd6813f12e58680126d005efdd1
#
_cell.length_a   1.000
_cell.length_b   1.000
_cell.length_c   1.000
_cell.angle_alpha   90.00
_cell.angle_beta   90.00
_cell.angle_gamma   90.00
#
_symmetry.space_group_name_H-M   'P 1'
#
loop_
_entity.id
_entity.type
_entity.pdbx_description
1 polymer ?
#
loop_
_entity_poly.entity_id
_entity_poly.type
_entity_poly.pdbx_seq_one_letter_code
_entity_poly.pdbx_strand_id
1 'polypeptide(L)'
;MVADTLDGMRVEVEALVRLAAHAERTIASGEERKLGALRKCLERSELRELEDGRGRLLIFTEHRDTLDYLERHLRSWGYSTCTIHGGHPPGARKQIQQEFHQSRQICIATEAAGEGINLQFCHLMINYDLPWNPVRLEQRMGRIHRIGQDSKCVIFNFCAENTVEGKLLARLHEKLEEMRDALGGRVYDVIGDLLARNDVDFEKLLREAMLHPERVDQSEREIQAISAEVQKDHEEMLGVAQATQKHVDVSWVHERDLRSEERRLMPEYVEQFFGRACRRLEVRFDRRADGMWRIEHVPASLRSPDRLESVRRLGRPQPEYRKLTFKKEDRARAEHEDAVLLSPGHPLYKATGEALLHKLSAIEGAAAPFVAPWASEPYAIHFFSYLVRGLSMSAEPEDVYAELVAVADGEQGLELVAADVLHDLTPFDAAPPGLEPPSTEEVKRASEFVKLRVQHTEAEEKRVERRGQARVRTEYLEDSMQTHRQRLEQRFAELDDRVWRGEENMRLVRDDAERRLDDLARKREQKLAGFEQLGVVRPGPVRYLGTALVGPPYALDDADREAMRSDRDVELAAMRWAMEEERLAGWDPEDVSDARDGSGFDIRSKLRDASGRVVEVRRIEVKGRGPARGDVSLCNTEWIAAHRHGDSFWLYVLYGATSGEPRGLKVRDPARALAEGVRKVTTVTAYRVAGEAIEAAAG
;
A
#
# COMPACT_ATOMS: atom_id res chain seq x y z
N MET A 1 33.40 19.49 29.70
CA MET A 1 34.47 19.94 30.65
C MET A 1 34.19 19.24 31.94
N VAL A 2 35.09 18.39 32.38
CA VAL A 2 35.01 17.79 33.73
C VAL A 2 35.48 18.86 34.69
N ALA A 3 34.71 19.14 35.74
CA ALA A 3 35.07 20.16 36.71
C ALA A 3 36.28 19.73 37.53
N ASP A 4 37.33 20.53 37.49
CA ASP A 4 38.61 20.25 38.16
C ASP A 4 38.60 20.63 39.65
N THR A 5 37.49 21.14 40.19
CA THR A 5 37.35 21.54 41.59
C THR A 5 36.14 20.89 42.26
N LEU A 6 36.19 20.63 43.56
CA LEU A 6 35.09 20.04 44.34
C LEU A 6 33.78 20.85 44.24
N ASP A 7 33.87 22.17 44.20
CA ASP A 7 32.69 23.04 44.06
C ASP A 7 32.13 22.97 42.62
N GLY A 8 33.00 22.88 41.62
CA GLY A 8 32.59 22.64 40.24
C GLY A 8 31.86 21.30 40.08
N MET A 9 32.36 20.22 40.70
CA MET A 9 31.70 18.91 40.71
C MET A 9 30.33 18.93 41.40
N ARG A 10 30.16 19.71 42.49
CA ARG A 10 28.86 19.86 43.15
C ARG A 10 27.84 20.54 42.23
N VAL A 11 28.23 21.62 41.57
CA VAL A 11 27.37 22.34 40.61
C VAL A 11 26.98 21.43 39.45
N GLU A 12 27.91 20.61 38.95
CA GLU A 12 27.66 19.65 37.89
C GLU A 12 26.67 18.55 38.31
N VAL A 13 26.86 17.99 39.53
CA VAL A 13 25.92 16.99 40.10
C VAL A 13 24.53 17.59 40.31
N GLU A 14 24.43 18.81 40.85
CA GLU A 14 23.11 19.47 40.97
C GLU A 14 22.44 19.75 39.64
N ALA A 15 23.21 20.10 38.62
CA ALA A 15 22.68 20.25 37.24
C ALA A 15 22.18 18.93 36.65
N LEU A 16 22.93 17.84 36.84
CA LEU A 16 22.54 16.49 36.38
C LEU A 16 21.29 16.00 37.13
N VAL A 17 21.17 16.21 38.41
CA VAL A 17 19.96 15.86 39.20
C VAL A 17 18.74 16.65 38.72
N ARG A 18 18.88 17.94 38.41
CA ARG A 18 17.79 18.74 37.82
C ARG A 18 17.39 18.25 36.44
N LEU A 19 18.36 17.91 35.60
CA LEU A 19 18.11 17.36 34.25
C LEU A 19 17.42 15.99 34.31
N ALA A 20 17.85 15.11 35.23
CA ALA A 20 17.22 13.82 35.47
C ALA A 20 15.74 13.97 35.89
N ALA A 21 15.47 14.85 36.85
CA ALA A 21 14.10 15.14 37.29
C ALA A 21 13.26 15.80 36.20
N HIS A 22 13.85 16.55 35.29
CA HIS A 22 13.16 17.11 34.12
C HIS A 22 12.84 16.02 33.10
N ALA A 23 13.79 15.13 32.81
CA ALA A 23 13.60 13.99 31.95
C ALA A 23 12.48 13.05 32.46
N GLU A 24 12.47 12.75 33.76
CA GLU A 24 11.41 11.93 34.37
C GLU A 24 10.02 12.56 34.22
N ARG A 25 9.90 13.89 34.41
CA ARG A 25 8.65 14.62 34.20
C ARG A 25 8.21 14.59 32.75
N THR A 26 9.14 14.71 31.79
CA THR A 26 8.87 14.65 30.36
C THR A 26 8.39 13.25 29.96
N ILE A 27 9.03 12.19 30.47
CA ILE A 27 8.59 10.80 30.28
C ILE A 27 7.18 10.58 30.86
N ALA A 28 6.93 11.12 32.07
CA ALA A 28 5.62 11.00 32.74
C ALA A 28 4.50 11.77 32.01
N SER A 29 4.80 12.80 31.21
CA SER A 29 3.82 13.55 30.42
C SER A 29 3.25 12.73 29.25
N GLY A 30 3.93 11.66 28.81
CA GLY A 30 3.48 10.80 27.72
C GLY A 30 3.49 11.47 26.34
N GLU A 31 3.94 12.70 26.19
CA GLU A 31 4.03 13.41 24.92
C GLU A 31 5.25 12.95 24.10
N GLU A 32 5.10 11.90 23.33
CA GLU A 32 6.15 11.40 22.44
C GLU A 32 5.90 11.80 20.98
N ARG A 33 6.24 13.03 20.64
CA ARG A 33 6.02 13.61 19.31
C ARG A 33 6.69 12.81 18.20
N LYS A 34 7.89 12.31 18.41
CA LYS A 34 8.65 11.55 17.42
C LYS A 34 8.03 10.17 17.16
N LEU A 35 7.57 9.50 18.20
CA LEU A 35 6.85 8.23 18.08
C LEU A 35 5.49 8.43 17.39
N GLY A 36 4.76 9.49 17.73
CA GLY A 36 3.52 9.88 17.06
C GLY A 36 3.74 10.19 15.58
N ALA A 37 4.84 10.86 15.23
CA ALA A 37 5.23 11.11 13.85
C ALA A 37 5.55 9.81 13.09
N LEU A 38 6.24 8.85 13.73
CA LEU A 38 6.48 7.52 13.17
C LEU A 38 5.17 6.80 12.85
N ARG A 39 4.23 6.82 13.79
CA ARG A 39 2.93 6.20 13.61
C ARG A 39 2.17 6.79 12.42
N LYS A 40 2.12 8.13 12.32
CA LYS A 40 1.53 8.83 11.17
C LYS A 40 2.25 8.51 9.86
N CYS A 41 3.58 8.40 9.90
CA CYS A 41 4.37 8.04 8.73
C CYS A 41 4.01 6.64 8.21
N LEU A 42 3.83 5.66 9.12
CA LEU A 42 3.44 4.29 8.75
C LEU A 42 2.06 4.20 8.09
N GLU A 43 1.23 5.22 8.25
CA GLU A 43 -0.11 5.31 7.65
C GLU A 43 -0.12 5.98 6.27
N ARG A 44 1.04 6.45 5.78
CA ARG A 44 1.13 7.11 4.47
C ARG A 44 0.95 6.12 3.31
N SER A 45 0.50 6.65 2.19
CA SER A 45 0.25 5.87 0.98
C SER A 45 1.49 5.14 0.46
N GLU A 46 2.66 5.75 0.61
CA GLU A 46 3.94 5.20 0.18
C GLU A 46 4.36 3.94 0.95
N LEU A 47 3.83 3.75 2.17
CA LEU A 47 4.10 2.59 3.02
C LEU A 47 2.95 1.57 3.05
N ARG A 48 1.99 1.71 2.14
CA ARG A 48 0.77 0.89 2.10
C ARG A 48 1.03 -0.61 1.94
N GLU A 49 2.11 -0.99 1.26
CA GLU A 49 2.52 -2.38 1.07
C GLU A 49 2.84 -3.12 2.39
N LEU A 50 3.08 -2.38 3.48
CA LEU A 50 3.25 -2.96 4.81
C LEU A 50 1.94 -3.52 5.37
N GLU A 51 0.80 -2.89 5.03
CA GLU A 51 -0.51 -3.26 5.58
C GLU A 51 -0.99 -4.61 5.03
N ASP A 52 -0.70 -4.90 3.78
CA ASP A 52 -1.04 -6.18 3.13
C ASP A 52 0.03 -7.26 3.33
N GLY A 53 1.15 -6.92 3.98
CA GLY A 53 2.24 -7.82 4.30
C GLY A 53 3.20 -8.12 3.14
N ARG A 54 3.04 -7.45 2.00
CA ARG A 54 3.95 -7.58 0.85
C ARG A 54 5.20 -6.73 1.00
N GLY A 55 5.06 -5.51 1.53
CA GLY A 55 6.16 -4.58 1.73
C GLY A 55 7.09 -4.98 2.88
N ARG A 56 8.31 -4.46 2.81
CA ARG A 56 9.33 -4.56 3.85
C ARG A 56 9.84 -3.16 4.15
N LEU A 57 9.95 -2.82 5.43
CA LEU A 57 10.43 -1.52 5.89
C LEU A 57 11.66 -1.69 6.77
N LEU A 58 12.70 -0.94 6.47
CA LEU A 58 13.91 -0.84 7.28
C LEU A 58 13.89 0.45 8.09
N ILE A 59 14.00 0.36 9.41
CA ILE A 59 14.10 1.51 10.30
C ILE A 59 15.50 1.55 10.89
N PHE A 60 16.22 2.66 10.72
CA PHE A 60 17.50 2.90 11.35
C PHE A 60 17.37 3.79 12.57
N THR A 61 18.11 3.43 13.64
CA THR A 61 18.33 4.24 14.84
C THR A 61 19.78 4.12 15.30
N GLU A 62 20.28 5.11 16.03
CA GLU A 62 21.67 5.08 16.52
C GLU A 62 21.81 4.19 17.75
N HIS A 63 20.84 4.24 18.66
CA HIS A 63 20.94 3.64 19.99
C HIS A 63 20.14 2.36 20.13
N ARG A 64 20.71 1.39 20.85
CA ARG A 64 20.07 0.11 21.13
C ARG A 64 18.79 0.27 21.96
N ASP A 65 18.80 1.17 22.94
CA ASP A 65 17.62 1.41 23.79
C ASP A 65 16.45 1.95 22.97
N THR A 66 16.73 2.82 21.98
CA THR A 66 15.74 3.30 21.03
C THR A 66 15.24 2.17 20.13
N LEU A 67 16.11 1.25 19.70
CA LEU A 67 15.72 0.07 18.93
C LEU A 67 14.76 -0.80 19.72
N ASP A 68 15.08 -1.15 20.96
CA ASP A 68 14.25 -1.98 21.85
C ASP A 68 12.91 -1.29 22.17
N TYR A 69 12.93 0.04 22.30
CA TYR A 69 11.75 0.88 22.49
C TYR A 69 10.83 0.84 21.25
N LEU A 70 11.37 1.08 20.07
CA LEU A 70 10.62 1.03 18.80
C LEU A 70 10.04 -0.37 18.55
N GLU A 71 10.80 -1.42 18.82
CA GLU A 71 10.31 -2.80 18.63
C GLU A 71 9.06 -3.08 19.45
N ARG A 72 9.05 -2.67 20.74
CA ARG A 72 7.90 -2.84 21.64
C ARG A 72 6.66 -2.11 21.10
N HIS A 73 6.81 -0.87 20.65
CA HIS A 73 5.71 -0.07 20.12
C HIS A 73 5.18 -0.60 18.78
N LEU A 74 6.08 -0.93 17.84
CA LEU A 74 5.69 -1.48 16.55
C LEU A 74 4.97 -2.83 16.69
N ARG A 75 5.41 -3.69 17.59
CA ARG A 75 4.70 -4.93 17.93
C ARG A 75 3.34 -4.67 18.55
N SER A 76 3.23 -3.70 19.44
CA SER A 76 1.94 -3.31 20.03
C SER A 76 0.97 -2.77 18.98
N TRP A 77 1.48 -2.15 17.91
CA TRP A 77 0.68 -1.67 16.78
C TRP A 77 0.31 -2.76 15.78
N GLY A 78 0.78 -3.99 15.98
CA GLY A 78 0.42 -5.16 15.18
C GLY A 78 1.39 -5.49 14.04
N TYR A 79 2.57 -4.85 13.97
CA TYR A 79 3.57 -5.18 12.98
C TYR A 79 4.45 -6.36 13.41
N SER A 80 4.80 -7.23 12.46
CA SER A 80 5.79 -8.26 12.69
C SER A 80 7.19 -7.67 12.51
N THR A 81 8.02 -7.75 13.58
CA THR A 81 9.33 -7.09 13.64
C THR A 81 10.47 -8.06 13.78
N CYS A 82 11.65 -7.66 13.32
CA CYS A 82 12.94 -8.22 13.69
C CYS A 82 13.93 -7.09 13.95
N THR A 83 15.01 -7.40 14.68
CA THR A 83 16.02 -6.40 15.05
C THR A 83 17.40 -6.86 14.66
N ILE A 84 18.26 -5.93 14.19
CA ILE A 84 19.66 -6.16 13.89
C ILE A 84 20.51 -5.12 14.60
N HIS A 85 21.38 -5.56 15.50
CA HIS A 85 22.28 -4.68 16.26
C HIS A 85 23.68 -5.28 16.40
N GLY A 86 24.66 -4.46 16.81
CA GLY A 86 26.06 -4.84 16.92
C GLY A 86 26.34 -6.05 17.83
N GLY A 87 25.49 -6.32 18.80
CA GLY A 87 25.59 -7.50 19.68
C GLY A 87 25.23 -8.85 19.04
N HIS A 88 24.68 -8.85 17.83
CA HIS A 88 24.39 -10.11 17.12
C HIS A 88 25.65 -10.67 16.44
N PRO A 89 25.98 -11.95 16.65
CA PRO A 89 27.05 -12.60 15.90
C PRO A 89 26.73 -12.66 14.40
N PRO A 90 27.76 -12.74 13.52
CA PRO A 90 27.56 -12.72 12.06
C PRO A 90 26.56 -13.74 11.53
N GLY A 91 26.56 -14.97 12.09
CA GLY A 91 25.62 -16.02 11.71
C GLY A 91 24.17 -15.68 12.03
N ALA A 92 23.90 -15.11 13.20
CA ALA A 92 22.56 -14.65 13.60
C ALA A 92 22.05 -13.50 12.72
N ARG A 93 22.95 -12.57 12.32
CA ARG A 93 22.56 -11.48 11.41
C ARG A 93 22.06 -11.98 10.07
N LYS A 94 22.73 -13.02 9.51
CA LYS A 94 22.33 -13.63 8.24
C LYS A 94 20.97 -14.34 8.36
N GLN A 95 20.71 -14.99 9.48
CA GLN A 95 19.43 -15.63 9.75
C GLN A 95 18.31 -14.58 9.89
N ILE A 96 18.54 -13.49 10.64
CA ILE A 96 17.58 -12.41 10.79
C ILE A 96 17.30 -11.72 9.44
N GLN A 97 18.32 -11.55 8.60
CA GLN A 97 18.15 -11.04 7.24
C GLN A 97 17.22 -11.95 6.41
N GLN A 98 17.36 -13.27 6.51
CA GLN A 98 16.45 -14.21 5.85
C GLN A 98 15.03 -14.12 6.40
N GLU A 99 14.86 -14.04 7.73
CA GLU A 99 13.55 -13.84 8.35
C GLU A 99 12.90 -12.53 7.90
N PHE A 100 13.68 -11.45 7.80
CA PHE A 100 13.18 -10.16 7.29
C PHE A 100 12.71 -10.27 5.84
N HIS A 101 13.49 -10.92 5.00
CA HIS A 101 13.11 -11.12 3.61
C HIS A 101 11.83 -11.95 3.46
N GLN A 102 11.70 -13.04 4.23
CA GLN A 102 10.63 -14.02 4.03
C GLN A 102 9.34 -13.68 4.77
N SER A 103 9.42 -13.14 6.01
CA SER A 103 8.27 -13.13 6.91
C SER A 103 8.05 -11.87 7.74
N ARG A 104 9.07 -11.05 8.01
CA ARG A 104 8.92 -9.87 8.87
C ARG A 104 8.62 -8.62 8.05
N GLN A 105 7.67 -7.80 8.53
CA GLN A 105 7.30 -6.56 7.86
C GLN A 105 8.33 -5.44 8.11
N ILE A 106 8.83 -5.32 9.35
CA ILE A 106 9.72 -4.24 9.75
C ILE A 106 11.00 -4.80 10.37
N CYS A 107 12.14 -4.35 9.86
CA CYS A 107 13.44 -4.57 10.47
C CYS A 107 13.93 -3.27 11.11
N ILE A 108 14.31 -3.30 12.39
CA ILE A 108 14.92 -2.17 13.09
C ILE A 108 16.40 -2.47 13.24
N ALA A 109 17.25 -1.57 12.76
CA ALA A 109 18.70 -1.77 12.74
C ALA A 109 19.45 -0.62 13.39
N THR A 110 20.52 -0.96 14.14
CA THR A 110 21.51 0.03 14.53
C THR A 110 22.63 0.10 13.49
N GLU A 111 23.34 1.22 13.44
CA GLU A 111 24.39 1.48 12.47
C GLU A 111 25.49 0.42 12.45
N ALA A 112 25.99 0.02 13.63
CA ALA A 112 27.03 -1.01 13.78
C ALA A 112 26.63 -2.39 13.22
N ALA A 113 25.34 -2.65 13.04
CA ALA A 113 24.81 -3.91 12.51
C ALA A 113 24.49 -3.81 11.02
N GLY A 114 24.25 -2.61 10.52
CA GLY A 114 23.95 -2.35 9.11
C GLY A 114 25.16 -2.58 8.20
N GLU A 115 26.39 -2.60 8.69
CA GLU A 115 27.57 -2.82 7.89
C GLU A 115 27.66 -4.26 7.34
N GLY A 116 27.84 -4.38 6.02
CA GLY A 116 28.01 -5.68 5.34
C GLY A 116 26.73 -6.44 5.02
N ILE A 117 25.53 -5.95 5.38
CA ILE A 117 24.25 -6.61 5.07
C ILE A 117 23.69 -6.07 3.75
N ASN A 118 23.20 -6.97 2.90
CA ASN A 118 22.52 -6.64 1.66
C ASN A 118 21.00 -6.75 1.84
N LEU A 119 20.27 -5.63 1.79
CA LEU A 119 18.84 -5.53 1.96
C LEU A 119 18.12 -5.02 0.70
N GLN A 120 18.63 -5.30 -0.48
CA GLN A 120 18.10 -4.85 -1.78
C GLN A 120 16.65 -5.31 -2.06
N PHE A 121 16.16 -6.34 -1.39
CA PHE A 121 14.76 -6.75 -1.47
C PHE A 121 13.81 -5.77 -0.76
N CYS A 122 14.35 -4.83 0.02
CA CYS A 122 13.61 -3.76 0.69
C CYS A 122 13.86 -2.44 -0.05
N HIS A 123 12.81 -1.68 -0.30
CA HIS A 123 12.90 -0.37 -0.96
C HIS A 123 12.31 0.76 -0.10
N LEU A 124 11.81 0.43 1.10
CA LEU A 124 11.25 1.39 2.04
C LEU A 124 12.18 1.55 3.25
N MET A 125 12.50 2.79 3.61
CA MET A 125 13.38 3.10 4.74
C MET A 125 12.88 4.27 5.56
N ILE A 126 13.08 4.20 6.88
CA ILE A 126 12.93 5.32 7.80
C ILE A 126 14.24 5.49 8.57
N ASN A 127 14.84 6.66 8.52
CA ASN A 127 15.86 7.07 9.44
C ASN A 127 15.19 7.74 10.65
N TYR A 128 14.99 6.98 11.73
CA TYR A 128 14.37 7.48 12.95
C TYR A 128 15.28 8.51 13.63
N ASP A 129 16.59 8.24 13.65
CA ASP A 129 17.62 9.18 14.04
C ASP A 129 18.53 9.44 12.84
N LEU A 130 18.73 10.72 12.50
CA LEU A 130 19.65 11.10 11.45
C LEU A 130 21.08 11.10 11.99
N PRO A 131 22.03 10.43 11.31
CA PRO A 131 23.43 10.52 11.68
C PRO A 131 23.95 11.93 11.36
N TRP A 132 24.79 12.45 12.23
CA TRP A 132 25.40 13.77 12.05
C TRP A 132 26.36 13.80 10.84
N ASN A 133 26.94 12.67 10.50
CA ASN A 133 27.80 12.52 9.33
C ASN A 133 26.97 12.09 8.11
N PRO A 134 26.88 12.92 7.04
CA PRO A 134 26.12 12.59 5.83
C PRO A 134 26.64 11.34 5.10
N VAL A 135 27.94 11.00 5.23
CA VAL A 135 28.50 9.74 4.69
C VAL A 135 27.84 8.52 5.33
N ARG A 136 27.51 8.60 6.63
CA ARG A 136 26.77 7.52 7.30
C ARG A 136 25.34 7.42 6.81
N LEU A 137 24.69 8.55 6.51
CA LEU A 137 23.35 8.54 5.91
C LEU A 137 23.39 7.86 4.53
N GLU A 138 24.38 8.20 3.70
CA GLU A 138 24.64 7.57 2.41
C GLU A 138 24.88 6.06 2.57
N GLN A 139 25.70 5.65 3.53
CA GLN A 139 25.94 4.24 3.83
C GLN A 139 24.67 3.50 4.23
N ARG A 140 23.76 4.12 5.02
CA ARG A 140 22.45 3.55 5.35
C ARG A 140 21.60 3.39 4.11
N MET A 141 21.49 4.44 3.29
CA MET A 141 20.71 4.40 2.04
C MET A 141 21.26 3.36 1.07
N GLY A 142 22.59 3.22 1.00
CA GLY A 142 23.26 2.18 0.22
C GLY A 142 22.97 0.73 0.68
N ARG A 143 22.22 0.51 1.77
CA ARG A 143 21.75 -0.85 2.15
C ARG A 143 20.58 -1.32 1.30
N ILE A 144 19.72 -0.38 0.88
CA ILE A 144 18.55 -0.64 0.04
C ILE A 144 18.76 -0.14 -1.39
N HIS A 145 19.41 1.01 -1.57
CA HIS A 145 19.70 1.60 -2.85
C HIS A 145 21.08 1.13 -3.35
N ARG A 146 21.10 0.02 -4.04
CA ARG A 146 22.32 -0.59 -4.62
C ARG A 146 22.11 -0.92 -6.09
N ILE A 147 23.22 -1.14 -6.78
CA ILE A 147 23.21 -1.66 -8.16
C ILE A 147 22.37 -2.94 -8.22
N GLY A 148 21.38 -2.92 -9.12
CA GLY A 148 20.40 -4.00 -9.23
C GLY A 148 19.18 -3.88 -8.31
N GLN A 149 18.94 -2.73 -7.68
CA GLN A 149 17.65 -2.37 -7.13
C GLN A 149 16.68 -2.14 -8.30
N ASP A 150 15.53 -2.80 -8.24
CA ASP A 150 14.51 -2.81 -9.29
C ASP A 150 13.24 -2.02 -8.90
N SER A 151 13.24 -1.42 -7.70
CA SER A 151 12.13 -0.67 -7.18
C SER A 151 12.58 0.73 -6.74
N LYS A 152 11.68 1.72 -6.88
CA LYS A 152 11.95 3.08 -6.39
C LYS A 152 12.09 3.05 -4.87
N CYS A 153 13.26 3.45 -4.37
CA CYS A 153 13.48 3.58 -2.93
C CYS A 153 12.74 4.80 -2.38
N VAL A 154 11.99 4.59 -1.32
CA VAL A 154 11.30 5.65 -0.56
C VAL A 154 11.93 5.73 0.82
N ILE A 155 12.48 6.91 1.16
CA ILE A 155 13.25 7.12 2.38
C ILE A 155 12.66 8.31 3.15
N PHE A 156 12.28 8.08 4.39
CA PHE A 156 11.81 9.12 5.30
C PHE A 156 12.89 9.42 6.33
N ASN A 157 13.22 10.70 6.48
CA ASN A 157 14.18 11.18 7.45
C ASN A 157 13.47 11.96 8.56
N PHE A 158 13.62 11.54 9.81
CA PHE A 158 13.00 12.20 10.96
C PHE A 158 13.97 13.17 11.60
N CYS A 159 13.66 14.46 11.54
CA CYS A 159 14.41 15.51 12.23
C CYS A 159 13.48 16.39 13.07
N ALA A 160 14.02 16.95 14.13
CA ALA A 160 13.30 17.87 15.01
C ALA A 160 13.50 19.31 14.50
N GLU A 161 12.64 19.80 13.63
CA GLU A 161 12.76 21.11 12.95
C GLU A 161 12.97 22.31 13.88
N ASN A 162 12.51 22.21 15.14
CA ASN A 162 12.61 23.29 16.13
C ASN A 162 13.93 23.31 16.90
N THR A 163 14.86 22.41 16.60
CA THR A 163 16.20 22.36 17.20
C THR A 163 17.23 22.96 16.22
N VAL A 164 18.36 23.44 16.76
CA VAL A 164 19.49 23.94 15.94
C VAL A 164 19.98 22.82 15.00
N GLU A 165 20.13 21.62 15.53
CA GLU A 165 20.47 20.41 14.79
C GLU A 165 19.49 20.13 13.67
N GLY A 166 18.18 20.15 13.95
CA GLY A 166 17.14 19.90 12.97
C GLY A 166 17.11 20.93 11.84
N LYS A 167 17.33 22.21 12.15
CA LYS A 167 17.42 23.28 11.14
C LYS A 167 18.61 23.09 10.21
N LEU A 168 19.80 22.79 10.76
CA LEU A 168 21.00 22.55 9.96
C LEU A 168 20.87 21.29 9.09
N LEU A 169 20.31 20.22 9.64
CA LEU A 169 20.05 18.98 8.88
C LEU A 169 18.99 19.18 7.80
N ALA A 170 17.93 19.96 8.06
CA ALA A 170 16.93 20.31 7.07
C ALA A 170 17.55 21.11 5.90
N ARG A 171 18.39 22.11 6.21
CA ARG A 171 19.11 22.89 5.21
C ARG A 171 20.08 22.05 4.39
N LEU A 172 20.82 21.14 5.03
CA LEU A 172 21.67 20.20 4.32
C LEU A 172 20.84 19.33 3.37
N HIS A 173 19.69 18.84 3.84
CA HIS A 173 18.82 18.00 3.03
C HIS A 173 18.23 18.76 1.84
N GLU A 174 17.77 20.00 2.03
CA GLU A 174 17.33 20.88 0.93
C GLU A 174 18.43 21.04 -0.13
N LYS A 175 19.66 21.28 0.33
CA LYS A 175 20.81 21.42 -0.57
C LYS A 175 21.15 20.13 -1.32
N LEU A 176 21.07 19.00 -0.65
CA LEU A 176 21.28 17.70 -1.28
C LEU A 176 20.20 17.38 -2.32
N GLU A 177 18.96 17.80 -2.07
CA GLU A 177 17.86 17.69 -3.04
C GLU A 177 18.05 18.62 -4.24
N GLU A 178 18.42 19.89 -4.02
CA GLU A 178 18.78 20.83 -5.10
C GLU A 178 19.92 20.28 -5.98
N MET A 179 20.96 19.72 -5.34
CA MET A 179 22.07 19.07 -6.03
C MET A 179 21.61 17.81 -6.77
N ARG A 180 20.71 17.01 -6.20
CA ARG A 180 20.15 15.84 -6.86
C ARG A 180 19.41 16.22 -8.14
N ASP A 181 18.60 17.26 -8.10
CA ASP A 181 17.82 17.72 -9.24
C ASP A 181 18.74 18.29 -10.34
N ALA A 182 19.78 19.02 -9.94
CA ALA A 182 20.84 19.50 -10.86
C ALA A 182 21.69 18.37 -11.47
N LEU A 183 21.87 17.26 -10.75
CA LEU A 183 22.74 16.14 -11.10
C LEU A 183 22.00 14.92 -11.70
N GLY A 184 20.70 15.08 -12.04
CA GLY A 184 19.91 14.01 -12.65
C GLY A 184 19.74 12.77 -11.76
N GLY A 185 19.65 12.94 -10.44
CA GLY A 185 19.35 11.89 -9.47
C GLY A 185 20.56 11.12 -8.91
N ARG A 186 21.80 11.53 -9.19
CA ARG A 186 23.04 10.80 -8.86
C ARG A 186 23.79 11.30 -7.63
N VAL A 187 23.23 12.21 -6.84
CA VAL A 187 23.93 12.90 -5.74
C VAL A 187 24.46 11.97 -4.66
N TYR A 188 23.73 10.94 -4.34
CA TYR A 188 24.05 10.07 -3.21
C TYR A 188 25.32 9.22 -3.39
N ASP A 189 25.78 9.01 -4.63
CA ASP A 189 27.02 8.29 -4.91
C ASP A 189 28.28 9.19 -4.82
N VAL A 190 28.10 10.50 -4.70
CA VAL A 190 29.16 11.50 -4.87
C VAL A 190 29.45 12.29 -3.60
N ILE A 191 28.52 12.35 -2.64
CA ILE A 191 28.64 13.20 -1.43
C ILE A 191 29.83 12.80 -0.57
N GLY A 192 30.06 11.50 -0.37
CA GLY A 192 31.19 11.00 0.41
C GLY A 192 32.53 11.40 -0.18
N ASP A 193 32.68 11.30 -1.51
CA ASP A 193 33.91 11.67 -2.23
C ASP A 193 34.11 13.19 -2.25
N LEU A 194 33.05 13.99 -2.32
CA LEU A 194 33.09 15.45 -2.34
C LEU A 194 33.44 16.06 -1.00
N LEU A 195 32.85 15.54 0.09
CA LEU A 195 33.19 15.98 1.44
C LEU A 195 34.63 15.59 1.84
N ALA A 196 35.08 14.41 1.39
CA ALA A 196 36.46 13.97 1.61
C ALA A 196 37.51 14.80 0.83
N ARG A 197 37.16 15.32 -0.36
CA ARG A 197 38.05 16.16 -1.17
C ARG A 197 38.18 17.58 -0.61
N ASN A 198 37.15 18.10 -0.01
CA ASN A 198 37.10 19.49 0.50
C ASN A 198 37.51 19.63 1.97
N ASP A 199 37.99 18.54 2.62
CA ASP A 199 38.44 18.50 4.03
C ASP A 199 37.42 19.08 5.04
N VAL A 200 36.11 18.94 4.70
CA VAL A 200 35.00 19.47 5.51
C VAL A 200 34.59 18.46 6.56
N ASP A 201 34.95 18.73 7.79
CA ASP A 201 34.45 17.99 8.94
C ASP A 201 33.06 18.51 9.35
N PHE A 202 32.03 17.91 8.76
CA PHE A 202 30.63 18.27 9.01
C PHE A 202 30.20 18.03 10.46
N GLU A 203 30.78 17.02 11.12
CA GLU A 203 30.56 16.73 12.53
C GLU A 203 31.09 17.86 13.41
N LYS A 204 32.24 18.43 13.04
CA LYS A 204 32.83 19.58 13.72
C LYS A 204 31.97 20.84 13.52
N LEU A 205 31.48 21.10 12.31
CA LEU A 205 30.58 22.21 12.01
C LEU A 205 29.29 22.15 12.82
N LEU A 206 28.64 20.99 12.89
CA LEU A 206 27.44 20.78 13.71
C LEU A 206 27.73 20.97 15.19
N ARG A 207 28.84 20.43 15.68
CA ARG A 207 29.25 20.57 17.08
C ARG A 207 29.50 22.04 17.45
N GLU A 208 30.18 22.79 16.59
CA GLU A 208 30.44 24.23 16.78
C GLU A 208 29.14 25.03 16.77
N ALA A 209 28.21 24.74 15.86
CA ALA A 209 26.89 25.38 15.81
C ALA A 209 26.02 25.07 17.02
N MET A 210 26.12 23.86 17.59
CA MET A 210 25.43 23.50 18.83
C MET A 210 26.02 24.18 20.07
N LEU A 211 27.34 24.29 20.12
CA LEU A 211 28.05 24.96 21.24
C LEU A 211 27.95 26.49 21.19
N HIS A 212 27.78 27.03 19.97
CA HIS A 212 27.75 28.46 19.67
C HIS A 212 26.55 28.80 18.76
N PRO A 213 25.31 28.82 19.32
CA PRO A 213 24.10 29.08 18.53
C PRO A 213 24.14 30.42 17.77
N GLU A 214 24.93 31.37 18.21
CA GLU A 214 25.17 32.67 17.55
C GLU A 214 25.96 32.56 16.24
N ARG A 215 26.60 31.41 15.97
CA ARG A 215 27.39 31.15 14.74
C ARG A 215 26.65 30.29 13.72
N VAL A 216 25.39 29.95 13.95
CA VAL A 216 24.58 29.12 13.03
C VAL A 216 24.55 29.71 11.62
N ASP A 217 24.40 31.05 11.50
CA ASP A 217 24.43 31.75 10.21
C ASP A 217 25.77 31.62 9.48
N GLN A 218 26.88 31.48 10.23
CA GLN A 218 28.21 31.25 9.65
C GLN A 218 28.34 29.83 9.14
N SER A 219 27.88 28.85 9.90
CA SER A 219 27.86 27.43 9.49
C SER A 219 26.94 27.21 8.28
N GLU A 220 25.80 27.91 8.21
CA GLU A 220 24.94 27.92 7.02
C GLU A 220 25.65 28.46 5.77
N ARG A 221 26.42 29.54 5.90
CA ARG A 221 27.21 30.11 4.77
C ARG A 221 28.31 29.15 4.32
N GLU A 222 28.97 28.47 5.23
CA GLU A 222 30.00 27.46 4.91
C GLU A 222 29.38 26.28 4.14
N ILE A 223 28.20 25.79 4.55
CA ILE A 223 27.44 24.76 3.82
C ILE A 223 27.02 25.26 2.42
N GLN A 224 26.63 26.54 2.29
CA GLN A 224 26.31 27.16 0.99
C GLN A 224 27.54 27.28 0.08
N ALA A 225 28.69 27.61 0.63
CA ALA A 225 29.94 27.75 -0.14
C ALA A 225 30.40 26.41 -0.72
N ILE A 226 30.31 25.32 0.07
CA ILE A 226 30.62 23.95 -0.38
C ILE A 226 29.74 23.56 -1.58
N SER A 227 28.46 23.89 -1.53
CA SER A 227 27.50 23.61 -2.62
C SER A 227 27.86 24.32 -3.92
N ALA A 228 28.36 25.57 -3.86
CA ALA A 228 28.73 26.33 -5.06
C ALA A 228 30.01 25.80 -5.74
N GLU A 229 30.97 25.32 -4.96
CA GLU A 229 32.22 24.74 -5.46
C GLU A 229 31.98 23.37 -6.09
N VAL A 230 31.14 22.56 -5.49
CA VAL A 230 30.68 21.28 -6.02
C VAL A 230 29.90 21.42 -7.33
N GLN A 231 29.05 22.44 -7.46
CA GLN A 231 28.36 22.73 -8.72
C GLN A 231 29.33 23.09 -9.84
N LYS A 232 30.38 23.86 -9.55
CA LYS A 232 31.35 24.28 -10.53
C LYS A 232 32.21 23.13 -11.04
N ASP A 233 32.69 22.27 -10.16
CA ASP A 233 33.46 21.06 -10.53
C ASP A 233 32.62 20.05 -11.34
N HIS A 234 31.31 20.07 -11.14
CA HIS A 234 30.40 19.17 -11.83
C HIS A 234 29.94 19.70 -13.19
N GLU A 235 29.76 21.01 -13.36
CA GLU A 235 29.48 21.62 -14.67
C GLU A 235 30.64 21.32 -15.67
N GLU A 236 31.87 21.23 -15.20
CA GLU A 236 32.99 20.78 -16.01
C GLU A 236 32.92 19.29 -16.40
N MET A 237 32.35 18.43 -15.52
CA MET A 237 32.12 17.01 -15.83
C MET A 237 30.86 16.76 -16.69
N LEU A 238 29.85 17.62 -16.60
CA LEU A 238 28.54 17.45 -17.30
C LEU A 238 28.59 17.83 -18.78
N GLY A 239 29.66 18.49 -19.27
CA GLY A 239 29.82 18.77 -20.70
C GLY A 239 29.73 17.53 -21.60
N VAL A 240 29.80 16.33 -21.05
CA VAL A 240 29.76 15.04 -21.75
C VAL A 240 28.41 14.28 -21.56
N ALA A 241 27.56 14.66 -20.62
CA ALA A 241 26.41 13.84 -20.22
C ALA A 241 25.00 14.40 -20.57
N GLN A 242 24.90 15.52 -21.30
CA GLN A 242 23.61 16.18 -21.59
C GLN A 242 22.72 15.50 -22.66
N ALA A 243 23.09 14.32 -23.16
CA ALA A 243 22.37 13.67 -24.25
C ALA A 243 21.20 12.74 -23.84
N THR A 244 20.90 12.53 -22.55
CA THR A 244 19.88 11.54 -22.14
C THR A 244 19.04 11.98 -20.95
N GLN A 245 18.34 13.12 -21.06
CA GLN A 245 17.19 13.40 -20.20
C GLN A 245 15.94 12.72 -20.76
N LYS A 246 15.63 11.53 -20.30
CA LYS A 246 14.27 10.98 -20.42
C LYS A 246 13.46 11.45 -19.21
N HIS A 247 12.45 12.26 -19.46
CA HIS A 247 11.44 12.59 -18.47
C HIS A 247 10.76 11.28 -18.02
N VAL A 248 10.89 10.95 -16.76
CA VAL A 248 10.08 9.88 -16.15
C VAL A 248 8.67 10.45 -15.97
N ASP A 249 7.75 10.00 -16.80
CA ASP A 249 6.34 10.31 -16.65
C ASP A 249 5.83 9.65 -15.35
N VAL A 250 5.58 10.45 -14.30
CA VAL A 250 5.04 9.99 -13.00
C VAL A 250 3.51 9.91 -13.00
N SER A 251 2.82 10.25 -14.10
CA SER A 251 1.37 10.24 -14.17
C SER A 251 0.78 8.84 -13.93
N TRP A 252 1.45 7.80 -14.42
CA TRP A 252 1.04 6.40 -14.21
C TRP A 252 1.13 5.95 -12.73
N VAL A 253 2.06 6.51 -11.95
CA VAL A 253 2.18 6.20 -10.51
C VAL A 253 0.96 6.72 -9.76
N HIS A 254 0.55 7.95 -10.07
CA HIS A 254 -0.63 8.56 -9.46
C HIS A 254 -1.93 7.85 -9.86
N GLU A 255 -2.04 7.43 -11.11
CA GLU A 255 -3.18 6.66 -11.60
C GLU A 255 -3.26 5.26 -10.95
N ARG A 256 -2.11 4.61 -10.75
CA ARG A 256 -2.02 3.35 -10.01
C ARG A 256 -2.41 3.52 -8.54
N ASP A 257 -2.02 4.64 -7.91
CA ASP A 257 -2.38 4.93 -6.53
C ASP A 257 -3.89 5.14 -6.38
N LEU A 258 -4.54 5.86 -7.30
CA LEU A 258 -5.99 6.03 -7.33
C LEU A 258 -6.73 4.70 -7.45
N ARG A 259 -6.34 3.85 -8.41
CA ARG A 259 -6.91 2.51 -8.57
C ARG A 259 -6.67 1.62 -7.35
N SER A 260 -5.51 1.74 -6.72
CA SER A 260 -5.19 1.01 -5.48
C SER A 260 -6.03 1.49 -4.31
N GLU A 261 -6.38 2.78 -4.26
CA GLU A 261 -7.31 3.31 -3.25
C GLU A 261 -8.72 2.78 -3.41
N GLU A 262 -9.21 2.74 -4.63
CA GLU A 262 -10.55 2.26 -4.96
C GLU A 262 -10.70 0.74 -4.75
N ARG A 263 -9.67 -0.04 -5.08
CA ARG A 263 -9.61 -1.50 -4.85
C ARG A 263 -9.34 -1.89 -3.40
N ARG A 264 -9.13 -0.93 -2.52
CA ARG A 264 -8.89 -1.21 -1.12
C ARG A 264 -10.13 -1.82 -0.49
N LEU A 265 -9.97 -2.97 0.16
CA LEU A 265 -11.04 -3.62 0.90
C LEU A 265 -11.63 -2.63 1.92
N MET A 266 -12.93 -2.36 1.80
CA MET A 266 -13.61 -1.39 2.67
C MET A 266 -13.52 -1.83 4.14
N PRO A 267 -13.19 -0.93 5.09
CA PRO A 267 -13.09 -1.27 6.51
C PRO A 267 -14.34 -1.98 7.05
N GLU A 268 -15.51 -1.64 6.54
CA GLU A 268 -16.79 -2.22 6.89
C GLU A 268 -16.87 -3.71 6.51
N TYR A 269 -16.34 -4.09 5.36
CA TYR A 269 -16.30 -5.50 4.96
C TYR A 269 -15.27 -6.29 5.76
N VAL A 270 -14.13 -5.68 6.08
CA VAL A 270 -13.11 -6.27 6.96
C VAL A 270 -13.71 -6.54 8.34
N GLU A 271 -14.45 -5.56 8.88
CA GLU A 271 -15.16 -5.66 10.17
C GLU A 271 -16.24 -6.75 10.14
N GLN A 272 -17.12 -6.74 9.13
CA GLN A 272 -18.19 -7.73 8.98
C GLN A 272 -17.63 -9.16 8.84
N PHE A 273 -16.65 -9.33 7.98
CA PHE A 273 -15.97 -10.63 7.81
C PHE A 273 -15.39 -11.11 9.13
N PHE A 274 -14.58 -10.25 9.79
CA PHE A 274 -13.93 -10.61 11.03
C PHE A 274 -14.94 -10.96 12.14
N GLY A 275 -16.01 -10.17 12.27
CA GLY A 275 -17.07 -10.44 13.23
C GLY A 275 -17.82 -11.74 12.97
N ARG A 276 -18.10 -12.07 11.68
CA ARG A 276 -18.69 -13.35 11.28
C ARG A 276 -17.73 -14.51 11.55
N ALA A 277 -16.46 -14.35 11.24
CA ALA A 277 -15.41 -15.32 11.47
C ALA A 277 -15.24 -15.61 12.97
N CYS A 278 -15.19 -14.58 13.82
CA CYS A 278 -15.12 -14.71 15.26
C CYS A 278 -16.31 -15.51 15.80
N ARG A 279 -17.53 -15.21 15.38
CA ARG A 279 -18.73 -15.99 15.79
C ARG A 279 -18.61 -17.46 15.38
N ARG A 280 -18.14 -17.74 14.15
CA ARG A 280 -18.00 -19.12 13.65
C ARG A 280 -16.87 -19.89 14.35
N LEU A 281 -15.85 -19.19 14.83
CA LEU A 281 -14.72 -19.74 15.59
C LEU A 281 -14.91 -19.64 17.10
N GLU A 282 -16.08 -19.21 17.57
CA GLU A 282 -16.45 -19.06 18.99
C GLU A 282 -15.49 -18.09 19.74
N VAL A 283 -14.99 -17.08 19.04
CA VAL A 283 -14.20 -16.00 19.62
C VAL A 283 -15.13 -14.87 20.04
N ARG A 284 -15.06 -14.50 21.32
CA ARG A 284 -15.85 -13.38 21.84
C ARG A 284 -15.28 -12.05 21.34
N PHE A 285 -16.07 -11.35 20.55
CA PHE A 285 -15.75 -10.09 19.89
C PHE A 285 -16.85 -9.07 20.19
N ASP A 286 -16.57 -8.16 21.13
CA ASP A 286 -17.55 -7.25 21.71
C ASP A 286 -17.27 -5.80 21.33
N ARG A 287 -18.33 -5.04 21.10
CA ARG A 287 -18.25 -3.60 20.88
C ARG A 287 -18.24 -2.86 22.20
N ARG A 288 -17.31 -1.92 22.36
CA ARG A 288 -17.15 -1.06 23.52
C ARG A 288 -18.09 0.15 23.44
N ALA A 289 -18.31 0.83 24.57
CA ALA A 289 -19.13 2.05 24.63
C ALA A 289 -18.56 3.23 23.82
N ASP A 290 -17.23 3.25 23.62
CA ASP A 290 -16.52 4.24 22.80
C ASP A 290 -16.55 3.92 21.29
N GLY A 291 -17.32 2.92 20.87
CA GLY A 291 -17.44 2.50 19.49
C GLY A 291 -16.34 1.58 18.98
N MET A 292 -15.25 1.41 19.74
CA MET A 292 -14.17 0.49 19.40
C MET A 292 -14.54 -0.96 19.70
N TRP A 293 -13.71 -1.91 19.28
CA TRP A 293 -13.89 -3.33 19.51
C TRP A 293 -12.89 -3.87 20.54
N ARG A 294 -13.24 -4.98 21.17
CA ARG A 294 -12.33 -5.70 22.07
C ARG A 294 -12.45 -7.21 21.92
N ILE A 295 -11.34 -7.90 22.21
CA ILE A 295 -11.26 -9.34 22.38
C ILE A 295 -10.58 -9.60 23.70
N GLU A 296 -11.32 -10.15 24.67
CA GLU A 296 -10.79 -10.43 26.02
C GLU A 296 -9.85 -11.62 26.01
N HIS A 297 -10.07 -12.58 25.12
CA HIS A 297 -9.25 -13.78 25.00
C HIS A 297 -9.16 -14.26 23.55
N VAL A 298 -7.94 -14.35 23.03
CA VAL A 298 -7.64 -14.97 21.74
C VAL A 298 -7.30 -16.44 21.98
N PRO A 299 -8.07 -17.40 21.44
CA PRO A 299 -7.84 -18.82 21.65
C PRO A 299 -6.44 -19.28 21.25
N ALA A 300 -5.89 -20.28 21.96
CA ALA A 300 -4.59 -20.85 21.66
C ALA A 300 -4.51 -21.40 20.22
N SER A 301 -5.63 -21.88 19.66
CA SER A 301 -5.74 -22.36 18.28
C SER A 301 -5.39 -21.29 17.25
N LEU A 302 -5.77 -20.03 17.50
CA LEU A 302 -5.43 -18.87 16.63
C LEU A 302 -4.02 -18.32 16.87
N ARG A 303 -3.32 -18.80 17.87
CA ARG A 303 -1.97 -18.36 18.25
C ARG A 303 -0.90 -19.42 18.04
N SER A 304 -1.27 -20.60 17.50
CA SER A 304 -0.38 -21.75 17.33
C SER A 304 0.32 -21.71 15.96
N PRO A 305 1.67 -21.59 15.92
CA PRO A 305 2.43 -21.66 14.68
C PRO A 305 2.45 -23.07 14.06
N ASP A 306 2.15 -24.11 14.85
CA ASP A 306 2.09 -25.49 14.37
C ASP A 306 0.80 -25.77 13.59
N ARG A 307 -0.26 -24.99 13.85
CA ARG A 307 -1.57 -25.15 13.22
C ARG A 307 -1.82 -24.20 12.07
N LEU A 308 -1.27 -22.98 12.16
CA LEU A 308 -1.54 -21.89 11.22
C LEU A 308 -0.23 -21.37 10.63
N GLU A 309 -0.15 -21.42 9.32
CA GLU A 309 1.00 -20.92 8.58
C GLU A 309 1.13 -19.38 8.73
N SER A 310 0.01 -18.67 8.74
CA SER A 310 -0.01 -17.23 8.99
C SER A 310 0.64 -16.86 10.33
N VAL A 311 0.41 -17.65 11.38
CA VAL A 311 1.04 -17.41 12.69
C VAL A 311 2.55 -17.70 12.65
N ARG A 312 2.96 -18.71 11.91
CA ARG A 312 4.39 -19.02 11.71
C ARG A 312 5.10 -17.90 10.94
N ARG A 313 4.46 -17.35 9.90
CA ARG A 313 5.03 -16.33 9.02
C ARG A 313 5.00 -14.93 9.62
N LEU A 314 3.87 -14.50 10.17
CA LEU A 314 3.64 -13.11 10.59
C LEU A 314 3.87 -12.89 12.10
N GLY A 315 3.97 -13.97 12.88
CA GLY A 315 4.10 -13.91 14.33
C GLY A 315 2.79 -14.22 15.05
N ARG A 316 2.91 -14.45 16.37
CA ARG A 316 1.76 -14.82 17.20
C ARG A 316 0.86 -13.62 17.48
N PRO A 317 -0.47 -13.73 17.29
CA PRO A 317 -1.41 -12.74 17.79
C PRO A 317 -1.28 -12.58 19.31
N GLN A 318 -1.64 -11.39 19.82
CA GLN A 318 -1.65 -11.12 21.26
C GLN A 318 -2.71 -11.98 21.96
N PRO A 319 -2.56 -12.28 23.25
CA PRO A 319 -3.56 -13.05 24.01
C PRO A 319 -4.88 -12.31 24.20
N GLU A 320 -4.84 -10.99 24.20
CA GLU A 320 -6.00 -10.10 24.33
C GLU A 320 -5.82 -8.84 23.49
N TYR A 321 -6.93 -8.21 23.11
CA TYR A 321 -6.94 -6.90 22.44
C TYR A 321 -8.00 -6.04 23.11
N ARG A 322 -7.56 -5.04 23.88
CA ARG A 322 -8.44 -4.18 24.66
C ARG A 322 -9.16 -3.15 23.84
N LYS A 323 -8.54 -2.72 22.71
CA LYS A 323 -9.05 -1.68 21.85
C LYS A 323 -8.62 -1.93 20.42
N LEU A 324 -9.59 -2.26 19.56
CA LEU A 324 -9.42 -2.56 18.14
C LEU A 324 -10.27 -1.62 17.31
N THR A 325 -9.75 -1.23 16.16
CA THR A 325 -10.52 -0.53 15.13
C THR A 325 -10.19 -1.11 13.76
N PHE A 326 -11.09 -0.93 12.80
CA PHE A 326 -10.88 -1.23 11.38
C PHE A 326 -10.65 0.04 10.56
N LYS A 327 -10.86 1.23 11.14
CA LYS A 327 -10.76 2.53 10.49
C LYS A 327 -9.52 3.26 10.98
N LYS A 328 -8.71 3.76 10.03
CA LYS A 328 -7.51 4.56 10.37
C LYS A 328 -7.87 5.88 11.05
N GLU A 329 -8.98 6.46 10.63
CA GLU A 329 -9.49 7.76 11.08
C GLU A 329 -9.81 7.77 12.59
N ASP A 330 -10.23 6.62 13.12
CA ASP A 330 -10.51 6.49 14.56
C ASP A 330 -9.24 6.73 15.39
N ARG A 331 -8.08 6.30 14.90
CA ARG A 331 -6.78 6.45 15.55
C ARG A 331 -6.24 7.88 15.54
N ALA A 332 -6.77 8.74 14.68
CA ALA A 332 -6.41 10.16 14.63
C ALA A 332 -6.97 10.95 15.82
N ARG A 333 -7.93 10.36 16.56
CA ARG A 333 -8.49 10.97 17.78
C ARG A 333 -7.59 10.66 18.97
N ALA A 334 -7.26 11.68 19.77
CA ALA A 334 -6.39 11.54 20.96
C ALA A 334 -6.85 10.43 21.94
N GLU A 335 -8.17 10.21 22.03
CA GLU A 335 -8.80 9.17 22.86
C GLU A 335 -8.50 7.74 22.39
N HIS A 336 -8.08 7.57 21.13
CA HIS A 336 -7.96 6.28 20.45
C HIS A 336 -6.57 6.00 19.87
N GLU A 337 -5.56 6.78 20.27
CA GLU A 337 -4.17 6.56 19.84
C GLU A 337 -3.62 5.16 20.18
N ASP A 338 -4.13 4.57 21.28
CA ASP A 338 -3.78 3.22 21.74
C ASP A 338 -4.49 2.10 20.98
N ALA A 339 -5.45 2.42 20.10
CA ALA A 339 -6.21 1.42 19.36
C ALA A 339 -5.33 0.68 18.33
N VAL A 340 -5.44 -0.64 18.28
CA VAL A 340 -4.79 -1.48 17.29
C VAL A 340 -5.66 -1.50 16.03
N LEU A 341 -5.07 -1.13 14.88
CA LEU A 341 -5.74 -1.22 13.59
C LEU A 341 -5.73 -2.69 13.12
N LEU A 342 -6.91 -3.26 13.00
CA LEU A 342 -7.08 -4.61 12.49
C LEU A 342 -7.29 -4.60 10.97
N SER A 343 -6.19 -4.55 10.23
CA SER A 343 -6.15 -4.60 8.78
C SER A 343 -6.02 -6.05 8.27
N PRO A 344 -6.25 -6.31 6.96
CA PRO A 344 -6.04 -7.63 6.36
C PRO A 344 -4.62 -8.19 6.51
N GLY A 345 -3.60 -7.35 6.68
CA GLY A 345 -2.20 -7.74 6.95
C GLY A 345 -1.90 -8.09 8.42
N HIS A 346 -2.82 -7.76 9.33
CA HIS A 346 -2.62 -7.99 10.76
C HIS A 346 -2.56 -9.49 11.11
N PRO A 347 -1.60 -9.95 11.97
CA PRO A 347 -1.46 -11.36 12.30
C PRO A 347 -2.74 -12.03 12.79
N LEU A 348 -3.53 -11.35 13.63
CA LEU A 348 -4.80 -11.88 14.12
C LEU A 348 -5.83 -12.07 13.00
N TYR A 349 -5.93 -11.11 12.07
CA TYR A 349 -6.86 -11.19 10.94
C TYR A 349 -6.53 -12.39 10.04
N LYS A 350 -5.25 -12.53 9.68
CA LYS A 350 -4.77 -13.66 8.85
C LYS A 350 -4.99 -15.01 9.55
N ALA A 351 -4.68 -15.10 10.84
CA ALA A 351 -4.89 -16.33 11.61
C ALA A 351 -6.37 -16.72 11.68
N THR A 352 -7.25 -15.72 11.87
CA THR A 352 -8.70 -15.92 11.90
C THR A 352 -9.23 -16.40 10.55
N GLY A 353 -8.78 -15.77 9.45
CA GLY A 353 -9.15 -16.16 8.09
C GLY A 353 -8.72 -17.59 7.75
N GLU A 354 -7.46 -17.94 8.04
CA GLU A 354 -6.91 -19.28 7.80
C GLU A 354 -7.66 -20.36 8.63
N ALA A 355 -7.87 -20.12 9.92
CA ALA A 355 -8.62 -21.04 10.78
C ALA A 355 -10.07 -21.23 10.31
N LEU A 356 -10.71 -20.16 9.82
CA LEU A 356 -12.04 -20.22 9.25
C LEU A 356 -12.06 -21.09 7.98
N LEU A 357 -11.11 -20.88 7.06
CA LEU A 357 -10.99 -21.70 5.84
C LEU A 357 -10.79 -23.17 6.15
N HIS A 358 -9.97 -23.51 7.15
CA HIS A 358 -9.82 -24.90 7.60
C HIS A 358 -11.14 -25.48 8.11
N LYS A 359 -11.92 -24.70 8.88
CA LYS A 359 -13.21 -25.15 9.41
C LYS A 359 -14.27 -25.31 8.32
N LEU A 360 -14.22 -24.47 7.28
CA LEU A 360 -15.21 -24.45 6.19
C LEU A 360 -14.88 -25.40 5.04
N SER A 361 -13.69 -25.98 4.98
CA SER A 361 -13.27 -26.85 3.89
C SER A 361 -14.19 -28.05 3.62
N ALA A 362 -14.89 -28.52 4.65
CA ALA A 362 -15.85 -29.63 4.54
C ALA A 362 -17.18 -29.27 3.84
N ILE A 363 -17.49 -27.98 3.71
CA ILE A 363 -18.73 -27.48 3.08
C ILE A 363 -18.47 -26.71 1.79
N GLU A 364 -17.27 -26.82 1.26
CA GLU A 364 -16.90 -26.18 -0.01
C GLU A 364 -17.75 -26.76 -1.15
N GLY A 365 -18.20 -25.91 -2.06
CA GLY A 365 -19.09 -26.30 -3.16
C GLY A 365 -20.57 -26.41 -2.78
N ALA A 366 -20.96 -26.10 -1.53
CA ALA A 366 -22.35 -26.11 -1.12
C ALA A 366 -23.17 -25.00 -1.81
N ALA A 367 -24.47 -25.25 -1.97
CA ALA A 367 -25.44 -24.24 -2.37
C ALA A 367 -26.18 -23.70 -1.15
N ALA A 368 -26.50 -22.40 -1.15
CA ALA A 368 -27.24 -21.75 -0.09
C ALA A 368 -28.30 -20.78 -0.65
N PRO A 369 -29.49 -20.70 -0.02
CA PRO A 369 -30.54 -19.83 -0.48
C PRO A 369 -30.38 -18.39 -0.02
N PHE A 370 -30.70 -17.45 -0.92
CA PHE A 370 -30.67 -16.00 -0.69
C PHE A 370 -31.86 -15.31 -1.33
N VAL A 371 -32.18 -14.14 -0.88
CA VAL A 371 -33.17 -13.23 -1.46
C VAL A 371 -32.41 -11.97 -1.96
N ALA A 372 -32.74 -11.52 -3.17
CA ALA A 372 -32.29 -10.26 -3.72
C ALA A 372 -33.48 -9.33 -3.98
N PRO A 373 -33.47 -8.06 -3.53
CA PRO A 373 -34.57 -7.13 -3.76
C PRO A 373 -34.84 -6.82 -5.23
N TRP A 374 -33.82 -6.92 -6.06
CA TRP A 374 -33.90 -6.66 -7.51
C TRP A 374 -34.27 -7.89 -8.34
N ALA A 375 -34.29 -9.08 -7.74
CA ALA A 375 -34.65 -10.28 -8.47
C ALA A 375 -36.15 -10.33 -8.80
N SER A 376 -36.47 -10.44 -10.07
CA SER A 376 -37.85 -10.70 -10.55
C SER A 376 -38.14 -12.19 -10.72
N GLU A 377 -37.11 -12.98 -11.04
CA GLU A 377 -37.18 -14.42 -11.26
C GLU A 377 -36.07 -15.12 -10.46
N PRO A 378 -36.22 -16.40 -10.08
CA PRO A 378 -35.18 -17.17 -9.43
C PRO A 378 -33.99 -17.44 -10.38
N TYR A 379 -32.76 -17.30 -9.88
CA TYR A 379 -31.53 -17.59 -10.63
C TYR A 379 -30.42 -18.06 -9.70
N ALA A 380 -29.37 -18.68 -10.26
CA ALA A 380 -28.21 -19.12 -9.51
C ALA A 380 -27.02 -18.17 -9.73
N ILE A 381 -26.21 -17.97 -8.69
CA ILE A 381 -24.92 -17.29 -8.81
C ILE A 381 -23.85 -18.27 -8.35
N HIS A 382 -22.96 -18.65 -9.27
CA HIS A 382 -21.84 -19.54 -9.02
C HIS A 382 -20.58 -18.73 -8.69
N PHE A 383 -19.93 -19.01 -7.57
CA PHE A 383 -18.70 -18.34 -7.14
C PHE A 383 -17.50 -19.22 -7.43
N PHE A 384 -16.49 -18.60 -8.03
CA PHE A 384 -15.23 -19.23 -8.33
C PHE A 384 -14.06 -18.37 -7.85
N SER A 385 -12.97 -19.01 -7.47
CA SER A 385 -11.68 -18.34 -7.41
C SER A 385 -10.81 -18.86 -8.55
N TYR A 386 -10.04 -17.97 -9.16
CA TYR A 386 -9.05 -18.37 -10.13
C TYR A 386 -7.69 -17.75 -9.83
N LEU A 387 -6.65 -18.40 -10.30
CA LEU A 387 -5.27 -17.94 -10.20
C LEU A 387 -4.72 -17.67 -11.59
N VAL A 388 -3.84 -16.68 -11.67
CA VAL A 388 -2.91 -16.52 -12.79
C VAL A 388 -1.52 -16.78 -12.25
N ARG A 389 -0.79 -17.71 -12.86
CA ARG A 389 0.54 -18.11 -12.43
C ARG A 389 1.61 -17.55 -13.34
N GLY A 390 2.74 -17.24 -12.74
CA GLY A 390 3.93 -16.81 -13.46
C GLY A 390 5.18 -17.45 -12.88
N LEU A 391 6.32 -16.93 -13.30
CA LEU A 391 7.61 -17.27 -12.73
C LEU A 391 8.18 -16.07 -12.00
N SER A 392 8.85 -16.32 -10.89
CA SER A 392 9.69 -15.34 -10.21
C SER A 392 10.98 -15.08 -11.00
N MET A 393 11.79 -14.13 -10.57
CA MET A 393 13.12 -13.87 -11.14
C MET A 393 14.08 -15.08 -11.01
N SER A 394 13.83 -15.99 -10.09
CA SER A 394 14.57 -17.25 -9.90
C SER A 394 13.93 -18.43 -10.61
N ALA A 395 12.99 -18.19 -11.54
CA ALA A 395 12.23 -19.21 -12.28
C ALA A 395 11.37 -20.11 -11.40
N GLU A 396 11.08 -19.71 -10.15
CA GLU A 396 10.16 -20.42 -9.28
C GLU A 396 8.71 -20.04 -9.59
N PRO A 397 7.76 -21.01 -9.58
CA PRO A 397 6.35 -20.72 -9.77
C PRO A 397 5.82 -19.79 -8.68
N GLU A 398 5.09 -18.77 -9.08
CA GLU A 398 4.40 -17.85 -8.16
C GLU A 398 2.98 -17.53 -8.63
N ASP A 399 2.09 -17.26 -7.68
CA ASP A 399 0.75 -16.79 -8.00
C ASP A 399 0.82 -15.27 -8.23
N VAL A 400 0.69 -14.89 -9.51
CA VAL A 400 0.80 -13.50 -9.97
C VAL A 400 -0.47 -12.71 -9.66
N TYR A 401 -1.61 -13.39 -9.79
CA TYR A 401 -2.91 -12.80 -9.59
C TYR A 401 -3.91 -13.84 -9.08
N ALA A 402 -4.78 -13.42 -8.18
CA ALA A 402 -5.86 -14.22 -7.65
C ALA A 402 -7.11 -13.35 -7.57
N GLU A 403 -8.23 -13.87 -8.05
CA GLU A 403 -9.50 -13.15 -8.01
C GLU A 403 -10.65 -14.07 -7.67
N LEU A 404 -11.67 -13.49 -7.04
CA LEU A 404 -12.97 -14.08 -6.84
C LEU A 404 -13.89 -13.59 -7.95
N VAL A 405 -14.56 -14.51 -8.62
CA VAL A 405 -15.49 -14.19 -9.71
C VAL A 405 -16.83 -14.86 -9.48
N ALA A 406 -17.90 -14.17 -9.82
CA ALA A 406 -19.26 -14.69 -9.75
C ALA A 406 -19.88 -14.75 -11.15
N VAL A 407 -20.64 -15.80 -11.41
CA VAL A 407 -21.35 -16.04 -12.67
C VAL A 407 -22.82 -16.28 -12.36
N ALA A 408 -23.69 -15.38 -12.79
CA ALA A 408 -25.12 -15.57 -12.76
C ALA A 408 -25.55 -16.55 -13.86
N ASP A 409 -26.38 -17.51 -13.51
CA ASP A 409 -27.01 -18.48 -14.43
C ASP A 409 -28.52 -18.29 -14.36
N GLY A 410 -29.08 -17.60 -15.32
CA GLY A 410 -30.48 -17.26 -15.41
C GLY A 410 -31.04 -17.56 -16.80
N GLU A 411 -32.25 -17.09 -17.09
CA GLU A 411 -32.92 -17.32 -18.36
C GLU A 411 -32.15 -16.82 -19.61
N GLN A 412 -31.35 -15.76 -19.42
CA GLN A 412 -30.51 -15.19 -20.50
C GLN A 412 -29.17 -15.91 -20.69
N GLY A 413 -28.91 -16.95 -19.91
CA GLY A 413 -27.67 -17.71 -19.88
C GLY A 413 -26.68 -17.25 -18.84
N LEU A 414 -25.38 -17.55 -19.10
CA LEU A 414 -24.29 -17.22 -18.16
C LEU A 414 -23.84 -15.76 -18.35
N GLU A 415 -23.88 -15.01 -17.27
CA GLU A 415 -23.42 -13.63 -17.20
C GLU A 415 -22.45 -13.43 -16.04
N LEU A 416 -21.44 -12.57 -16.25
CA LEU A 416 -20.51 -12.22 -15.18
C LEU A 416 -21.14 -11.14 -14.31
N VAL A 417 -21.07 -11.36 -12.99
CA VAL A 417 -21.49 -10.39 -11.98
C VAL A 417 -20.36 -10.13 -11.02
N ALA A 418 -20.36 -8.97 -10.39
CA ALA A 418 -19.39 -8.65 -9.34
C ALA A 418 -19.50 -9.63 -8.17
N ALA A 419 -18.38 -10.16 -7.67
CA ALA A 419 -18.43 -11.15 -6.60
C ALA A 419 -18.91 -10.57 -5.26
N ASP A 420 -18.80 -9.25 -5.09
CA ASP A 420 -19.30 -8.49 -3.95
C ASP A 420 -20.84 -8.39 -3.90
N VAL A 421 -21.55 -8.78 -4.96
CA VAL A 421 -23.00 -8.98 -4.94
C VAL A 421 -23.47 -9.83 -3.75
N LEU A 422 -22.59 -10.73 -3.26
CA LEU A 422 -22.87 -11.52 -2.06
C LEU A 422 -23.12 -10.66 -0.81
N HIS A 423 -22.60 -9.45 -0.75
CA HIS A 423 -22.85 -8.50 0.35
C HIS A 423 -24.23 -7.84 0.27
N ASP A 424 -24.83 -7.84 -0.91
CA ASP A 424 -26.13 -7.27 -1.19
C ASP A 424 -27.26 -8.33 -1.13
N LEU A 425 -26.89 -9.63 -1.06
CA LEU A 425 -27.82 -10.74 -0.87
C LEU A 425 -28.18 -10.94 0.59
N THR A 426 -29.44 -11.21 0.87
CA THR A 426 -29.92 -11.59 2.22
C THR A 426 -30.03 -13.10 2.34
N PRO A 427 -29.31 -13.76 3.29
CA PRO A 427 -29.49 -15.19 3.55
C PRO A 427 -30.94 -15.54 3.87
N PHE A 428 -31.42 -16.66 3.34
CA PHE A 428 -32.78 -17.15 3.57
C PHE A 428 -32.76 -18.63 3.99
N ASP A 429 -33.79 -19.09 4.70
CA ASP A 429 -33.81 -20.45 5.24
C ASP A 429 -34.34 -21.49 4.27
N ALA A 430 -35.00 -21.07 3.18
CA ALA A 430 -35.60 -21.96 2.19
C ALA A 430 -35.12 -21.62 0.77
N ALA A 431 -34.86 -22.64 -0.05
CA ALA A 431 -34.55 -22.42 -1.44
C ALA A 431 -35.73 -21.81 -2.20
N PRO A 432 -35.48 -20.91 -3.18
CA PRO A 432 -36.55 -20.40 -4.04
C PRO A 432 -37.25 -21.53 -4.77
N PRO A 433 -38.59 -21.45 -4.96
CA PRO A 433 -39.33 -22.46 -5.71
C PRO A 433 -38.77 -22.65 -7.12
N GLY A 434 -38.58 -23.91 -7.53
CA GLY A 434 -38.07 -24.26 -8.84
C GLY A 434 -36.55 -24.15 -9.04
N LEU A 435 -35.80 -23.77 -7.99
CA LEU A 435 -34.32 -23.71 -8.04
C LEU A 435 -33.72 -24.80 -7.15
N GLU A 436 -33.00 -25.72 -7.74
CA GLU A 436 -32.27 -26.79 -7.04
C GLU A 436 -30.78 -26.50 -6.98
N PRO A 437 -30.03 -27.14 -6.06
CA PRO A 437 -28.57 -27.07 -6.09
C PRO A 437 -28.04 -27.48 -7.48
N PRO A 438 -27.00 -26.76 -7.98
CA PRO A 438 -26.53 -26.95 -9.35
C PRO A 438 -25.97 -28.37 -9.57
N SER A 439 -26.24 -28.91 -10.74
CA SER A 439 -25.62 -30.16 -11.20
C SER A 439 -24.14 -29.97 -11.51
N THR A 440 -23.38 -31.07 -11.54
CA THR A 440 -21.97 -31.05 -11.90
C THR A 440 -21.74 -30.45 -13.32
N GLU A 441 -22.68 -30.65 -14.25
CA GLU A 441 -22.56 -30.12 -15.61
C GLU A 441 -22.78 -28.60 -15.67
N GLU A 442 -23.72 -28.06 -14.89
CA GLU A 442 -23.91 -26.61 -14.77
C GLU A 442 -22.69 -25.92 -14.18
N VAL A 443 -22.13 -26.47 -13.10
CA VAL A 443 -20.88 -25.96 -12.50
C VAL A 443 -19.72 -26.01 -13.52
N LYS A 444 -19.60 -27.10 -14.27
CA LYS A 444 -18.58 -27.24 -15.31
C LYS A 444 -18.74 -26.20 -16.43
N ARG A 445 -19.96 -25.99 -16.92
CA ARG A 445 -20.30 -24.97 -17.91
C ARG A 445 -19.90 -23.57 -17.41
N ALA A 446 -20.27 -23.23 -16.20
CA ALA A 446 -19.89 -21.96 -15.58
C ALA A 446 -18.37 -21.83 -15.37
N SER A 447 -17.68 -22.91 -14.99
CA SER A 447 -16.22 -22.92 -14.86
C SER A 447 -15.51 -22.71 -16.21
N GLU A 448 -16.00 -23.30 -17.30
CA GLU A 448 -15.46 -23.09 -18.63
C GLU A 448 -15.69 -21.65 -19.11
N PHE A 449 -16.85 -21.08 -18.79
CA PHE A 449 -17.13 -19.68 -19.05
C PHE A 449 -16.14 -18.75 -18.34
N VAL A 450 -15.82 -18.97 -17.07
CA VAL A 450 -14.81 -18.23 -16.30
C VAL A 450 -13.44 -18.34 -16.96
N LYS A 451 -13.01 -19.56 -17.36
CA LYS A 451 -11.70 -19.77 -17.99
C LYS A 451 -11.56 -18.99 -19.30
N LEU A 452 -12.58 -19.02 -20.15
CA LEU A 452 -12.53 -18.43 -21.48
C LEU A 452 -12.74 -16.91 -21.47
N ARG A 453 -13.67 -16.41 -20.64
CA ARG A 453 -14.07 -15.01 -20.67
C ARG A 453 -13.30 -14.12 -19.71
N VAL A 454 -12.78 -14.69 -18.60
CA VAL A 454 -12.14 -13.91 -17.55
C VAL A 454 -10.66 -14.25 -17.43
N GLN A 455 -10.37 -15.48 -17.05
CA GLN A 455 -9.01 -15.88 -16.72
C GLN A 455 -8.02 -15.74 -17.87
N HIS A 456 -8.45 -16.05 -19.11
CA HIS A 456 -7.57 -15.93 -20.27
C HIS A 456 -7.24 -14.46 -20.57
N THR A 457 -8.24 -13.58 -20.50
CA THR A 457 -8.07 -12.13 -20.70
C THR A 457 -7.14 -11.56 -19.63
N GLU A 458 -7.40 -11.87 -18.35
CA GLU A 458 -6.58 -11.41 -17.25
C GLU A 458 -5.13 -11.92 -17.34
N ALA A 459 -4.94 -13.17 -17.75
CA ALA A 459 -3.59 -13.73 -17.95
C ALA A 459 -2.81 -12.98 -19.04
N GLU A 460 -3.48 -12.54 -20.12
CA GLU A 460 -2.85 -11.70 -21.14
C GLU A 460 -2.51 -10.29 -20.60
N GLU A 461 -3.43 -9.67 -19.88
CA GLU A 461 -3.20 -8.37 -19.26
C GLU A 461 -2.01 -8.42 -18.30
N LYS A 462 -1.96 -9.43 -17.43
CA LYS A 462 -0.84 -9.63 -16.52
C LYS A 462 0.47 -9.95 -17.23
N ARG A 463 0.40 -10.61 -18.38
CA ARG A 463 1.59 -10.85 -19.23
C ARG A 463 2.13 -9.55 -19.80
N VAL A 464 1.26 -8.69 -20.31
CA VAL A 464 1.63 -7.36 -20.84
C VAL A 464 2.21 -6.49 -19.71
N GLU A 465 1.53 -6.45 -18.57
CA GLU A 465 1.98 -5.69 -17.39
C GLU A 465 3.39 -6.14 -16.94
N ARG A 466 3.60 -7.44 -16.75
CA ARG A 466 4.90 -7.98 -16.30
C ARG A 466 6.00 -7.80 -17.33
N ARG A 467 5.70 -7.88 -18.63
CA ARG A 467 6.67 -7.54 -19.68
C ARG A 467 7.04 -6.06 -19.66
N GLY A 468 6.07 -5.18 -19.42
CA GLY A 468 6.30 -3.75 -19.22
C GLY A 468 7.22 -3.49 -18.02
N GLN A 469 6.94 -4.12 -16.89
CA GLN A 469 7.78 -4.05 -15.69
C GLN A 469 9.20 -4.59 -15.95
N ALA A 470 9.32 -5.73 -16.61
CA ALA A 470 10.60 -6.33 -16.98
C ALA A 470 11.43 -5.38 -17.86
N ARG A 471 10.79 -4.70 -18.84
CA ARG A 471 11.46 -3.71 -19.70
C ARG A 471 12.00 -2.53 -18.90
N VAL A 472 11.16 -1.94 -18.03
CA VAL A 472 11.58 -0.81 -17.18
C VAL A 472 12.74 -1.21 -16.26
N ARG A 473 12.66 -2.40 -15.66
CA ARG A 473 13.73 -2.95 -14.81
C ARG A 473 15.02 -3.19 -15.60
N THR A 474 14.91 -3.67 -16.84
CA THR A 474 16.07 -3.86 -17.74
C THR A 474 16.74 -2.53 -18.05
N GLU A 475 15.98 -1.53 -18.47
CA GLU A 475 16.49 -0.18 -18.77
C GLU A 475 17.21 0.42 -17.55
N TYR A 476 16.58 0.34 -16.37
CA TYR A 476 17.15 0.85 -15.12
C TYR A 476 18.43 0.10 -14.70
N LEU A 477 18.43 -1.23 -14.82
CA LEU A 477 19.59 -2.08 -14.52
C LEU A 477 20.77 -1.75 -15.45
N GLU A 478 20.51 -1.62 -16.75
CA GLU A 478 21.53 -1.31 -17.76
C GLU A 478 22.19 0.05 -17.46
N ASP A 479 21.39 1.09 -17.22
CA ASP A 479 21.89 2.42 -16.90
C ASP A 479 22.74 2.41 -15.61
N SER A 480 22.24 1.73 -14.57
CA SER A 480 22.95 1.59 -13.29
C SER A 480 24.28 0.83 -13.44
N MET A 481 24.27 -0.29 -14.15
CA MET A 481 25.45 -1.12 -14.32
C MET A 481 26.49 -0.53 -15.27
N GLN A 482 26.05 0.21 -16.30
CA GLN A 482 26.97 0.90 -17.22
C GLN A 482 27.83 1.91 -16.48
N THR A 483 27.23 2.71 -15.63
CA THR A 483 27.97 3.71 -14.82
C THR A 483 29.00 3.03 -13.90
N HIS A 484 28.60 1.94 -13.25
CA HIS A 484 29.51 1.23 -12.34
C HIS A 484 30.65 0.51 -13.10
N ARG A 485 30.34 -0.09 -14.25
CA ARG A 485 31.32 -0.72 -15.11
C ARG A 485 32.36 0.27 -15.56
N GLN A 486 31.95 1.45 -16.03
CA GLN A 486 32.89 2.51 -16.45
C GLN A 486 33.86 2.91 -15.33
N ARG A 487 33.35 3.08 -14.10
CA ARG A 487 34.20 3.40 -12.93
C ARG A 487 35.22 2.28 -12.64
N LEU A 488 34.77 1.03 -12.68
CA LEU A 488 35.65 -0.11 -12.44
C LEU A 488 36.70 -0.29 -13.56
N GLU A 489 36.31 -0.07 -14.81
CA GLU A 489 37.22 -0.11 -15.98
C GLU A 489 38.29 0.99 -15.88
N GLN A 490 37.92 2.22 -15.51
CA GLN A 490 38.88 3.31 -15.27
C GLN A 490 39.83 2.94 -14.13
N ARG A 491 39.31 2.46 -13.01
CA ARG A 491 40.16 2.06 -11.89
C ARG A 491 41.08 0.89 -12.23
N PHE A 492 40.59 -0.08 -12.97
CA PHE A 492 41.45 -1.19 -13.47
C PHE A 492 42.59 -0.65 -14.36
N ALA A 493 42.25 0.22 -15.30
CA ALA A 493 43.26 0.81 -16.20
C ALA A 493 44.31 1.61 -15.43
N GLU A 494 43.91 2.40 -14.42
CA GLU A 494 44.85 3.13 -13.54
C GLU A 494 45.79 2.18 -12.77
N LEU A 495 45.21 1.10 -12.21
CA LEU A 495 46.01 0.12 -11.46
C LEU A 495 46.92 -0.71 -12.34
N ASP A 496 46.48 -1.05 -13.54
CA ASP A 496 47.28 -1.78 -14.52
C ASP A 496 48.50 -0.96 -15.01
N ASP A 497 48.29 0.35 -15.26
CA ASP A 497 49.37 1.28 -15.60
C ASP A 497 50.41 1.42 -14.45
N ARG A 498 49.95 1.44 -13.19
CA ARG A 498 50.85 1.46 -12.02
C ARG A 498 51.64 0.16 -11.87
N VAL A 499 51.07 -0.99 -12.11
CA VAL A 499 51.75 -2.28 -12.12
C VAL A 499 52.79 -2.32 -13.25
N TRP A 500 52.41 -1.80 -14.44
CA TRP A 500 53.33 -1.72 -15.58
C TRP A 500 54.54 -0.81 -15.30
N ARG A 501 54.37 0.23 -14.49
CA ARG A 501 55.45 1.12 -14.01
C ARG A 501 56.34 0.51 -12.93
N GLY A 502 56.06 -0.72 -12.49
CA GLY A 502 56.88 -1.45 -11.52
C GLY A 502 56.37 -1.43 -10.07
N GLU A 503 55.16 -0.93 -9.82
CA GLU A 503 54.54 -0.96 -8.47
C GLU A 503 53.92 -2.35 -8.19
N GLU A 504 54.75 -3.35 -7.94
CA GLU A 504 54.35 -4.76 -7.73
C GLU A 504 53.29 -4.95 -6.60
N ASN A 505 53.31 -4.08 -5.58
CA ASN A 505 52.34 -4.09 -4.49
C ASN A 505 50.87 -3.79 -4.95
N MET A 506 50.69 -3.20 -6.15
CA MET A 506 49.39 -2.90 -6.73
C MET A 506 48.76 -4.08 -7.47
N ARG A 507 49.50 -5.15 -7.75
CA ARG A 507 49.05 -6.31 -8.51
C ARG A 507 47.83 -6.96 -7.89
N LEU A 508 47.79 -7.18 -6.55
CA LEU A 508 46.65 -7.77 -5.83
C LEU A 508 45.39 -6.88 -5.91
N VAL A 509 45.57 -5.56 -5.90
CA VAL A 509 44.47 -4.59 -6.00
C VAL A 509 43.90 -4.55 -7.41
N ARG A 510 44.76 -4.64 -8.42
CA ARG A 510 44.34 -4.77 -9.82
C ARG A 510 43.54 -6.06 -10.06
N ASP A 511 44.05 -7.20 -9.58
CA ASP A 511 43.38 -8.50 -9.72
C ASP A 511 42.05 -8.53 -8.98
N ASP A 512 41.89 -7.76 -7.90
CA ASP A 512 40.58 -7.56 -7.21
C ASP A 512 39.63 -6.72 -8.07
N ALA A 513 40.12 -5.67 -8.73
CA ALA A 513 39.31 -4.85 -9.64
C ALA A 513 38.83 -5.66 -10.85
N GLU A 514 39.67 -6.52 -11.42
CA GLU A 514 39.31 -7.44 -12.51
C GLU A 514 38.21 -8.42 -12.07
N ARG A 515 38.38 -9.06 -10.92
CA ARG A 515 37.36 -9.96 -10.37
C ARG A 515 36.01 -9.26 -10.14
N ARG A 516 36.04 -7.98 -9.71
CA ARG A 516 34.80 -7.19 -9.54
C ARG A 516 34.11 -6.90 -10.86
N LEU A 517 34.86 -6.67 -11.95
CA LEU A 517 34.29 -6.52 -13.29
C LEU A 517 33.60 -7.80 -13.76
N ASP A 518 34.25 -8.95 -13.57
CA ASP A 518 33.67 -10.26 -13.91
C ASP A 518 32.43 -10.58 -13.10
N ASP A 519 32.44 -10.26 -11.79
CA ASP A 519 31.29 -10.43 -10.90
C ASP A 519 30.13 -9.54 -11.31
N LEU A 520 30.41 -8.30 -11.73
CA LEU A 520 29.40 -7.36 -12.23
C LEU A 520 28.74 -7.90 -13.51
N ALA A 521 29.54 -8.40 -14.45
CA ALA A 521 29.05 -8.98 -15.70
C ALA A 521 28.13 -10.18 -15.44
N ARG A 522 28.56 -11.11 -14.57
CA ARG A 522 27.76 -12.29 -14.17
C ARG A 522 26.42 -11.87 -13.49
N LYS A 523 26.48 -10.91 -12.57
CA LYS A 523 25.28 -10.40 -11.90
C LYS A 523 24.30 -9.75 -12.88
N ARG A 524 24.81 -8.99 -13.86
CA ARG A 524 23.99 -8.42 -14.93
C ARG A 524 23.26 -9.50 -15.71
N GLU A 525 23.97 -10.50 -16.19
CA GLU A 525 23.42 -11.61 -16.97
C GLU A 525 22.34 -12.36 -16.18
N GLN A 526 22.61 -12.70 -14.90
CA GLN A 526 21.65 -13.36 -14.02
C GLN A 526 20.38 -12.53 -13.82
N LYS A 527 20.50 -11.22 -13.63
CA LYS A 527 19.35 -10.33 -13.45
C LYS A 527 18.52 -10.21 -14.73
N LEU A 528 19.18 -10.05 -15.90
CA LEU A 528 18.49 -9.97 -17.19
C LEU A 528 17.72 -11.27 -17.48
N ALA A 529 18.34 -12.42 -17.27
CA ALA A 529 17.67 -13.71 -17.40
C ALA A 529 16.47 -13.83 -16.45
N GLY A 530 16.59 -13.32 -15.21
CA GLY A 530 15.49 -13.27 -14.26
C GLY A 530 14.35 -12.36 -14.73
N PHE A 531 14.63 -11.22 -15.35
CA PHE A 531 13.58 -10.32 -15.86
C PHE A 531 12.82 -10.95 -17.04
N GLU A 532 13.47 -11.72 -17.89
CA GLU A 532 12.80 -12.47 -18.95
C GLU A 532 11.79 -13.49 -18.40
N GLN A 533 12.12 -14.14 -17.26
CA GLN A 533 11.22 -15.08 -16.60
C GLN A 533 9.93 -14.39 -16.10
N LEU A 534 9.99 -13.12 -15.69
CA LEU A 534 8.80 -12.38 -15.28
C LEU A 534 7.73 -12.31 -16.37
N GLY A 535 8.11 -12.32 -17.64
CA GLY A 535 7.19 -12.32 -18.79
C GLY A 535 6.41 -13.62 -18.98
N VAL A 536 6.78 -14.69 -18.27
CA VAL A 536 6.09 -15.99 -18.35
C VAL A 536 4.88 -15.96 -17.44
N VAL A 537 3.68 -15.89 -18.06
CA VAL A 537 2.39 -15.88 -17.35
C VAL A 537 1.47 -16.91 -18.00
N ARG A 538 0.76 -17.70 -17.18
CA ARG A 538 -0.14 -18.77 -17.61
C ARG A 538 -1.40 -18.77 -16.75
N PRO A 539 -2.57 -19.18 -17.30
CA PRO A 539 -3.74 -19.50 -16.49
C PRO A 539 -3.42 -20.58 -15.47
N GLY A 540 -3.85 -20.37 -14.24
CA GLY A 540 -3.73 -21.31 -13.13
C GLY A 540 -5.04 -22.09 -12.91
N PRO A 541 -5.24 -22.73 -11.74
CA PRO A 541 -6.48 -23.42 -11.41
C PRO A 541 -7.67 -22.47 -11.24
N VAL A 542 -8.84 -22.93 -11.70
CA VAL A 542 -10.15 -22.36 -11.37
C VAL A 542 -10.83 -23.28 -10.37
N ARG A 543 -11.20 -22.77 -9.21
CA ARG A 543 -11.80 -23.52 -8.12
C ARG A 543 -13.22 -23.04 -7.87
N TYR A 544 -14.17 -23.93 -7.91
CA TYR A 544 -15.55 -23.67 -7.54
C TYR A 544 -15.67 -23.55 -6.01
N LEU A 545 -16.35 -22.53 -5.51
CA LEU A 545 -16.48 -22.24 -4.09
C LEU A 545 -17.88 -22.55 -3.55
N GLY A 546 -18.90 -22.34 -4.36
CA GLY A 546 -20.30 -22.58 -3.99
C GLY A 546 -21.27 -21.80 -4.87
N THR A 547 -22.56 -21.97 -4.59
CA THR A 547 -23.64 -21.32 -5.34
C THR A 547 -24.61 -20.61 -4.37
N ALA A 548 -24.98 -19.37 -4.70
CA ALA A 548 -26.15 -18.71 -4.14
C ALA A 548 -27.36 -19.00 -4.99
N LEU A 549 -28.39 -19.59 -4.38
CA LEU A 549 -29.71 -19.78 -4.99
C LEU A 549 -30.55 -18.54 -4.68
N VAL A 550 -30.68 -17.65 -5.66
CA VAL A 550 -31.24 -16.31 -5.45
C VAL A 550 -32.70 -16.29 -5.87
N GLY A 551 -33.59 -15.84 -4.99
CA GLY A 551 -34.98 -15.65 -5.30
C GLY A 551 -35.45 -14.21 -5.10
N PRO A 552 -36.62 -13.87 -5.67
CA PRO A 552 -37.29 -12.59 -5.42
C PRO A 552 -37.81 -12.51 -3.98
N PRO A 553 -38.06 -11.31 -3.45
CA PRO A 553 -38.77 -11.14 -2.18
C PRO A 553 -40.18 -11.74 -2.25
N TYR A 554 -40.53 -12.58 -1.30
CA TYR A 554 -41.79 -13.33 -1.30
C TYR A 554 -43.08 -12.47 -1.19
N ALA A 555 -42.95 -11.16 -0.91
CA ALA A 555 -44.04 -10.23 -0.73
C ALA A 555 -44.37 -9.34 -1.93
N LEU A 556 -43.73 -9.58 -3.09
CA LEU A 556 -43.97 -8.77 -4.29
C LEU A 556 -45.18 -9.28 -5.04
N ASP A 557 -46.11 -8.37 -5.39
CA ASP A 557 -47.16 -8.66 -6.37
C ASP A 557 -46.60 -8.58 -7.80
N ASP A 558 -47.43 -8.98 -8.80
CA ASP A 558 -46.96 -9.02 -10.19
C ASP A 558 -46.67 -7.61 -10.74
N ALA A 559 -47.32 -6.57 -10.24
CA ALA A 559 -47.06 -5.19 -10.65
C ALA A 559 -45.72 -4.67 -10.07
N ASP A 560 -45.40 -5.04 -8.84
CA ASP A 560 -44.10 -4.72 -8.22
C ASP A 560 -42.94 -5.44 -8.93
N ARG A 561 -43.15 -6.70 -9.34
CA ARG A 561 -42.17 -7.45 -10.12
C ARG A 561 -41.90 -6.82 -11.47
N GLU A 562 -42.95 -6.37 -12.18
CA GLU A 562 -42.78 -5.69 -13.48
C GLU A 562 -42.13 -4.33 -13.35
N ALA A 563 -42.38 -3.59 -12.28
CA ALA A 563 -41.71 -2.32 -11.97
C ALA A 563 -40.22 -2.48 -11.59
N MET A 564 -39.82 -3.66 -11.14
CA MET A 564 -38.43 -3.99 -10.75
C MET A 564 -37.61 -4.60 -11.89
N ARG A 565 -38.23 -4.96 -13.01
CA ARG A 565 -37.45 -5.39 -14.19
C ARG A 565 -36.53 -4.26 -14.59
N SER A 566 -35.21 -4.52 -14.50
CA SER A 566 -34.17 -3.63 -15.00
C SER A 566 -34.42 -3.42 -16.50
N ASP A 567 -34.71 -2.19 -16.88
CA ASP A 567 -34.80 -1.82 -18.28
C ASP A 567 -33.38 -1.48 -18.74
N ARG A 568 -32.70 -2.45 -19.36
CA ARG A 568 -31.32 -2.31 -19.85
C ARG A 568 -31.16 -1.09 -20.78
N ASP A 569 -32.21 -0.75 -21.54
CA ASP A 569 -32.19 0.43 -22.39
C ASP A 569 -32.18 1.73 -21.57
N VAL A 570 -32.90 1.75 -20.43
CA VAL A 570 -32.91 2.85 -19.49
C VAL A 570 -31.56 3.03 -18.80
N GLU A 571 -30.93 1.95 -18.39
CA GLU A 571 -29.59 1.98 -17.78
C GLU A 571 -28.54 2.47 -18.77
N LEU A 572 -28.52 1.93 -19.99
CA LEU A 572 -27.63 2.35 -21.05
C LEU A 572 -27.86 3.82 -21.47
N ALA A 573 -29.11 4.31 -21.43
CA ALA A 573 -29.41 5.70 -21.70
C ALA A 573 -28.87 6.62 -20.60
N ALA A 574 -29.02 6.23 -19.33
CA ALA A 574 -28.50 6.95 -18.18
C ALA A 574 -26.97 7.01 -18.18
N MET A 575 -26.30 5.90 -18.45
CA MET A 575 -24.85 5.85 -18.58
C MET A 575 -24.32 6.76 -19.69
N ARG A 576 -24.93 6.69 -20.88
CA ARG A 576 -24.54 7.57 -22.00
C ARG A 576 -24.72 9.03 -21.66
N TRP A 577 -25.85 9.39 -21.05
CA TRP A 577 -26.10 10.76 -20.58
C TRP A 577 -25.05 11.21 -19.56
N ALA A 578 -24.77 10.43 -18.53
CA ALA A 578 -23.80 10.77 -17.50
C ALA A 578 -22.39 10.97 -18.05
N MET A 579 -21.95 10.09 -18.96
CA MET A 579 -20.65 10.20 -19.64
C MET A 579 -20.55 11.45 -20.50
N GLU A 580 -21.62 11.81 -21.21
CA GLU A 580 -21.64 12.99 -22.07
C GLU A 580 -21.63 14.30 -21.24
N GLU A 581 -22.39 14.35 -20.14
CA GLU A 581 -22.40 15.48 -19.21
C GLU A 581 -21.03 15.76 -18.61
N GLU A 582 -20.27 14.72 -18.27
CA GLU A 582 -18.90 14.87 -17.77
C GLU A 582 -17.95 15.38 -18.86
N ARG A 583 -18.06 14.86 -20.10
CA ARG A 583 -17.26 15.37 -21.23
C ARG A 583 -17.55 16.83 -21.55
N LEU A 584 -18.82 17.23 -21.56
CA LEU A 584 -19.22 18.60 -21.78
C LEU A 584 -18.70 19.55 -20.66
N ALA A 585 -18.56 19.05 -19.44
CA ALA A 585 -17.98 19.78 -18.33
C ALA A 585 -16.45 19.80 -18.32
N GLY A 586 -15.79 19.20 -19.33
CA GLY A 586 -14.33 19.18 -19.48
C GLY A 586 -13.63 18.08 -18.66
N TRP A 587 -14.37 17.09 -18.21
CA TRP A 587 -13.87 15.92 -17.49
C TRP A 587 -13.61 14.76 -18.45
N ASP A 588 -12.78 13.83 -18.03
CA ASP A 588 -12.40 12.59 -18.74
C ASP A 588 -13.04 11.38 -18.03
N PRO A 589 -14.30 11.00 -18.42
CA PRO A 589 -15.03 9.92 -17.80
C PRO A 589 -14.61 8.56 -18.36
N GLU A 590 -14.37 7.61 -17.46
CA GLU A 590 -14.08 6.20 -17.69
C GLU A 590 -15.23 5.36 -17.13
N ASP A 591 -15.85 4.53 -17.97
CA ASP A 591 -16.85 3.55 -17.54
C ASP A 591 -16.14 2.42 -16.78
N VAL A 592 -16.51 2.23 -15.53
CA VAL A 592 -15.97 1.20 -14.63
C VAL A 592 -17.05 0.26 -14.09
N SER A 593 -18.28 0.35 -14.62
CA SER A 593 -19.40 -0.50 -14.23
C SER A 593 -19.13 -2.00 -14.43
N ASP A 594 -18.37 -2.33 -15.48
CA ASP A 594 -17.89 -3.69 -15.74
C ASP A 594 -16.61 -4.06 -14.95
N ALA A 595 -15.99 -3.09 -14.28
CA ALA A 595 -14.81 -3.33 -13.43
C ALA A 595 -15.26 -4.04 -12.15
N ARG A 596 -15.14 -5.34 -12.11
CA ARG A 596 -15.55 -6.24 -11.01
C ARG A 596 -14.70 -6.09 -9.74
N ASP A 597 -14.24 -4.89 -9.47
CA ASP A 597 -13.26 -4.61 -8.43
C ASP A 597 -13.88 -4.13 -7.10
N GLY A 598 -15.21 -4.14 -6.99
CA GLY A 598 -15.92 -3.71 -5.78
C GLY A 598 -15.82 -2.21 -5.51
N SER A 599 -15.59 -1.40 -6.53
CA SER A 599 -15.47 0.06 -6.40
C SER A 599 -16.76 0.71 -5.91
N GLY A 600 -17.93 0.13 -6.22
CA GLY A 600 -19.24 0.58 -5.76
C GLY A 600 -19.71 1.87 -6.45
N PHE A 601 -19.29 2.09 -7.71
CA PHE A 601 -19.74 3.18 -8.57
C PHE A 601 -19.50 2.82 -10.06
N ASP A 602 -20.22 3.51 -10.98
CA ASP A 602 -20.26 3.18 -12.40
C ASP A 602 -19.24 3.93 -13.25
N ILE A 603 -18.94 5.20 -12.91
CA ILE A 603 -18.07 6.08 -13.71
C ILE A 603 -16.98 6.70 -12.82
N ARG A 604 -15.74 6.60 -13.31
CA ARG A 604 -14.60 7.36 -12.79
C ARG A 604 -14.31 8.52 -13.72
N SER A 605 -14.57 9.75 -13.26
CA SER A 605 -14.35 10.95 -14.08
C SER A 605 -13.16 11.75 -13.54
N LYS A 606 -12.20 12.08 -14.40
CA LYS A 606 -10.92 12.70 -14.04
C LYS A 606 -10.86 14.12 -14.62
N LEU A 607 -10.54 15.09 -13.78
CA LEU A 607 -10.18 16.42 -14.25
C LEU A 607 -8.65 16.52 -14.36
N ARG A 608 -8.17 16.92 -15.54
CA ARG A 608 -6.73 17.08 -15.81
C ARG A 608 -6.37 18.56 -15.96
N ASP A 609 -5.19 18.93 -15.47
CA ASP A 609 -4.62 20.25 -15.72
C ASP A 609 -3.99 20.35 -17.13
N ALA A 610 -3.47 21.53 -17.48
CA ALA A 610 -2.82 21.78 -18.76
C ALA A 610 -1.57 20.92 -19.01
N SER A 611 -1.00 20.31 -17.97
CA SER A 611 0.14 19.38 -18.04
C SER A 611 -0.29 17.91 -18.21
N GLY A 612 -1.63 17.64 -18.22
CA GLY A 612 -2.19 16.29 -18.26
C GLY A 612 -2.28 15.59 -16.91
N ARG A 613 -1.88 16.26 -15.81
CA ARG A 613 -1.94 15.71 -14.45
C ARG A 613 -3.37 15.71 -13.94
N VAL A 614 -3.80 14.61 -13.31
CA VAL A 614 -5.10 14.52 -12.64
C VAL A 614 -5.09 15.37 -11.38
N VAL A 615 -6.00 16.35 -11.32
CA VAL A 615 -6.16 17.29 -10.21
C VAL A 615 -7.37 17.00 -9.35
N GLU A 616 -8.42 16.39 -9.92
CA GLU A 616 -9.64 16.00 -9.21
C GLU A 616 -10.22 14.72 -9.83
N VAL A 617 -10.89 13.92 -8.99
CA VAL A 617 -11.57 12.69 -9.42
C VAL A 617 -13.00 12.70 -8.87
N ARG A 618 -13.97 12.43 -9.72
CA ARG A 618 -15.36 12.13 -9.36
C ARG A 618 -15.61 10.63 -9.51
N ARG A 619 -16.32 10.09 -8.54
CA ARG A 619 -16.85 8.71 -8.54
C ARG A 619 -18.35 8.81 -8.62
N ILE A 620 -18.92 8.33 -9.73
CA ILE A 620 -20.30 8.61 -10.07
C ILE A 620 -21.06 7.29 -10.12
N GLU A 621 -22.08 7.18 -9.28
CA GLU A 621 -23.12 6.16 -9.38
C GLU A 621 -24.23 6.67 -10.29
N VAL A 622 -24.68 5.86 -11.23
CA VAL A 622 -25.69 6.25 -12.22
C VAL A 622 -26.96 5.43 -12.06
N LYS A 623 -28.11 6.10 -11.95
CA LYS A 623 -29.41 5.46 -11.88
C LYS A 623 -30.32 5.98 -12.98
N GLY A 624 -30.85 5.06 -13.78
CA GLY A 624 -31.88 5.33 -14.80
C GLY A 624 -33.28 5.06 -14.28
N ARG A 625 -34.26 5.89 -14.69
CA ARG A 625 -35.68 5.67 -14.44
C ARG A 625 -36.50 5.96 -15.70
N GLY A 626 -37.36 5.01 -16.11
CA GLY A 626 -38.33 5.22 -17.21
C GLY A 626 -39.34 6.32 -16.92
N PRO A 627 -40.01 6.32 -15.72
CA PRO A 627 -40.91 7.42 -15.32
C PRO A 627 -40.19 8.74 -15.08
N ALA A 628 -40.94 9.87 -15.21
CA ALA A 628 -40.43 11.21 -15.01
C ALA A 628 -40.07 11.54 -13.52
N ARG A 629 -40.54 10.74 -12.56
CA ARG A 629 -40.25 10.83 -11.12
C ARG A 629 -40.32 9.46 -10.47
N GLY A 630 -39.71 9.31 -9.32
CA GLY A 630 -39.76 8.09 -8.52
C GLY A 630 -38.54 7.89 -7.63
N ASP A 631 -38.65 6.93 -6.74
CA ASP A 631 -37.55 6.54 -5.83
C ASP A 631 -36.47 5.81 -6.61
N VAL A 632 -35.21 5.99 -6.19
CA VAL A 632 -34.07 5.19 -6.63
C VAL A 632 -33.57 4.32 -5.48
N SER A 633 -33.05 3.15 -5.81
CA SER A 633 -32.46 2.25 -4.81
C SER A 633 -30.94 2.24 -4.99
N LEU A 634 -30.23 2.34 -3.89
CA LEU A 634 -28.78 2.11 -3.81
C LEU A 634 -28.55 0.80 -3.09
N CYS A 635 -27.72 -0.06 -3.61
CA CYS A 635 -27.31 -1.28 -2.92
C CYS A 635 -26.41 -0.95 -1.72
N ASN A 636 -26.12 -1.95 -0.88
CA ASN A 636 -25.29 -1.71 0.29
C ASN A 636 -23.87 -1.30 -0.08
N THR A 637 -23.32 -1.88 -1.15
CA THR A 637 -21.98 -1.57 -1.68
C THR A 637 -21.89 -0.12 -2.15
N GLU A 638 -22.84 0.36 -2.95
CA GLU A 638 -22.93 1.74 -3.44
C GLU A 638 -23.08 2.76 -2.30
N TRP A 639 -23.93 2.43 -1.30
CA TRP A 639 -24.16 3.28 -0.15
C TRP A 639 -22.92 3.41 0.75
N ILE A 640 -22.18 2.31 0.95
CA ILE A 640 -20.91 2.33 1.67
C ILE A 640 -19.86 3.12 0.90
N ALA A 641 -19.81 2.98 -0.43
CA ALA A 641 -18.90 3.76 -1.28
C ALA A 641 -19.19 5.26 -1.19
N ALA A 642 -20.47 5.65 -1.17
CA ALA A 642 -20.90 7.04 -0.97
C ALA A 642 -20.40 7.62 0.36
N HIS A 643 -20.52 6.88 1.46
CA HIS A 643 -19.99 7.31 2.76
C HIS A 643 -18.45 7.41 2.78
N ARG A 644 -17.78 6.51 2.08
CA ARG A 644 -16.32 6.45 2.04
C ARG A 644 -15.71 7.61 1.27
N HIS A 645 -16.27 7.90 0.11
CA HIS A 645 -15.71 8.88 -0.82
C HIS A 645 -16.23 10.30 -0.62
N GLY A 646 -17.34 10.47 0.13
CA GLY A 646 -17.89 11.76 0.53
C GLY A 646 -17.99 12.77 -0.63
N ASP A 647 -17.34 13.93 -0.50
CA ASP A 647 -17.37 15.01 -1.48
C ASP A 647 -16.93 14.63 -2.91
N SER A 648 -16.19 13.52 -3.09
CA SER A 648 -15.77 13.00 -4.40
C SER A 648 -16.75 12.00 -5.00
N PHE A 649 -17.78 11.58 -4.25
CA PHE A 649 -18.84 10.69 -4.72
C PHE A 649 -20.05 11.47 -5.19
N TRP A 650 -20.62 11.07 -6.33
CA TRP A 650 -21.77 11.68 -6.95
C TRP A 650 -22.84 10.64 -7.29
N LEU A 651 -24.07 10.98 -7.10
CA LEU A 651 -25.21 10.23 -7.61
C LEU A 651 -25.83 10.98 -8.77
N TYR A 652 -25.84 10.37 -9.97
CA TYR A 652 -26.48 10.88 -11.17
C TYR A 652 -27.75 10.10 -11.43
N VAL A 653 -28.88 10.79 -11.56
CA VAL A 653 -30.17 10.15 -11.80
C VAL A 653 -30.78 10.71 -13.09
N LEU A 654 -31.08 9.83 -14.04
CA LEU A 654 -31.82 10.20 -15.25
C LEU A 654 -33.26 9.71 -15.15
N TYR A 655 -34.18 10.63 -15.00
CA TYR A 655 -35.61 10.39 -15.06
C TYR A 655 -36.15 10.53 -16.47
N GLY A 656 -37.21 9.80 -16.80
CA GLY A 656 -37.85 9.88 -18.12
C GLY A 656 -36.96 9.38 -19.25
N ALA A 657 -36.07 8.44 -18.99
CA ALA A 657 -35.09 7.93 -19.96
C ALA A 657 -35.73 7.41 -21.26
N THR A 658 -36.96 6.90 -21.18
CA THR A 658 -37.77 6.45 -22.32
C THR A 658 -38.81 7.48 -22.78
N SER A 659 -38.94 8.62 -22.10
CA SER A 659 -39.81 9.72 -22.49
C SER A 659 -39.08 10.69 -23.43
N GLY A 660 -39.81 11.45 -24.24
CA GLY A 660 -39.21 12.44 -25.12
C GLY A 660 -38.53 13.63 -24.44
N GLU A 661 -38.62 13.70 -23.10
CA GLU A 661 -38.03 14.79 -22.26
C GLU A 661 -37.31 14.20 -21.06
N PRO A 662 -36.09 13.65 -21.24
CA PRO A 662 -35.30 13.14 -20.13
C PRO A 662 -34.82 14.29 -19.20
N ARG A 663 -34.87 14.06 -17.89
CA ARG A 663 -34.39 15.01 -16.88
C ARG A 663 -33.28 14.39 -16.04
N GLY A 664 -32.08 14.95 -16.12
CA GLY A 664 -30.92 14.52 -15.33
C GLY A 664 -30.77 15.33 -14.05
N LEU A 665 -30.48 14.66 -12.94
CA LEU A 665 -30.16 15.24 -11.64
C LEU A 665 -28.81 14.74 -11.16
N LYS A 666 -28.05 15.63 -10.50
CA LYS A 666 -26.70 15.34 -10.00
C LYS A 666 -26.63 15.73 -8.52
N VAL A 667 -26.31 14.76 -7.66
CA VAL A 667 -26.21 14.98 -6.20
C VAL A 667 -24.79 14.69 -5.76
N ARG A 668 -24.10 15.69 -5.23
CA ARG A 668 -22.78 15.56 -4.64
C ARG A 668 -22.90 15.05 -3.20
N ASP A 669 -22.01 14.15 -2.77
CA ASP A 669 -22.01 13.56 -1.43
C ASP A 669 -23.40 13.08 -1.00
N PRO A 670 -23.99 12.11 -1.74
CA PRO A 670 -25.35 11.67 -1.47
C PRO A 670 -25.53 11.10 -0.06
N ALA A 671 -24.48 10.55 0.55
CA ALA A 671 -24.53 10.07 1.92
C ALA A 671 -24.85 11.18 2.92
N ARG A 672 -24.32 12.39 2.69
CA ARG A 672 -24.58 13.57 3.51
C ARG A 672 -25.83 14.33 3.04
N ALA A 673 -25.92 14.58 1.73
CA ALA A 673 -27.00 15.41 1.15
C ALA A 673 -28.38 14.78 1.31
N LEU A 674 -28.45 13.44 1.32
CA LEU A 674 -29.71 12.68 1.37
C LEU A 674 -29.96 12.00 2.74
N ALA A 675 -29.15 12.27 3.76
CA ALA A 675 -29.20 11.59 5.06
C ALA A 675 -30.61 11.56 5.71
N GLU A 676 -31.40 12.63 5.58
CA GLU A 676 -32.76 12.73 6.10
C GLU A 676 -33.81 12.05 5.21
N GLY A 677 -33.53 11.89 3.90
CA GLY A 677 -34.44 11.31 2.90
C GLY A 677 -34.27 9.79 2.70
N VAL A 678 -33.23 9.21 3.27
CA VAL A 678 -32.91 7.78 3.11
C VAL A 678 -33.74 6.93 4.09
N ARG A 679 -34.48 5.95 3.56
CA ARG A 679 -35.13 4.92 4.34
C ARG A 679 -34.37 3.60 4.19
N LYS A 680 -33.85 3.11 5.32
CA LYS A 680 -33.27 1.78 5.36
C LYS A 680 -34.37 0.74 5.27
N VAL A 681 -34.41 -0.04 4.17
CA VAL A 681 -35.39 -1.14 4.03
C VAL A 681 -34.92 -2.31 4.89
N THR A 682 -35.74 -2.82 5.79
CA THR A 682 -35.34 -3.66 6.94
C THR A 682 -35.01 -5.12 6.60
N THR A 683 -35.19 -5.55 5.37
CA THR A 683 -34.60 -6.81 4.84
C THR A 683 -33.34 -6.52 4.02
N VAL A 684 -32.44 -5.85 4.59
CA VAL A 684 -31.55 -4.87 3.98
C VAL A 684 -30.52 -5.47 3.07
N THR A 685 -30.77 -5.27 1.81
CA THR A 685 -29.78 -5.31 0.75
C THR A 685 -29.77 -4.01 -0.07
N ALA A 686 -30.68 -3.07 0.15
CA ALA A 686 -30.76 -1.82 -0.59
C ALA A 686 -31.23 -0.64 0.30
N TYR A 687 -30.86 0.58 -0.12
CA TYR A 687 -31.34 1.84 0.44
C TYR A 687 -32.24 2.51 -0.60
N ARG A 688 -33.48 2.85 -0.19
CA ARG A 688 -34.39 3.59 -1.06
C ARG A 688 -34.30 5.09 -0.74
N VAL A 689 -34.04 5.88 -1.77
CA VAL A 689 -33.98 7.33 -1.67
C VAL A 689 -35.23 7.92 -2.31
N ALA A 690 -35.96 8.74 -1.54
CA ALA A 690 -37.17 9.38 -2.03
C ALA A 690 -36.86 10.36 -3.18
N GLY A 691 -37.65 10.33 -4.26
CA GLY A 691 -37.48 11.22 -5.40
C GLY A 691 -37.51 12.70 -5.05
N GLU A 692 -38.38 13.09 -4.10
CA GLU A 692 -38.44 14.45 -3.59
C GLU A 692 -37.13 14.91 -2.90
N ALA A 693 -36.45 14.00 -2.18
CA ALA A 693 -35.17 14.29 -1.53
C ALA A 693 -34.03 14.46 -2.55
N ILE A 694 -34.08 13.71 -3.66
CA ILE A 694 -33.13 13.84 -4.77
C ILE A 694 -33.31 15.20 -5.46
N GLU A 695 -34.56 15.59 -5.72
CA GLU A 695 -34.87 16.88 -6.35
C GLU A 695 -34.42 18.06 -5.46
N ALA A 696 -34.65 17.98 -4.17
CA ALA A 696 -34.24 19.01 -3.21
C ALA A 696 -32.71 19.13 -3.06
N ALA A 697 -31.99 18.02 -3.17
CA ALA A 697 -30.54 17.99 -3.03
C ALA A 697 -29.79 18.34 -4.32
N ALA A 698 -30.44 18.25 -5.48
CA ALA A 698 -29.86 18.59 -6.79
C ALA A 698 -30.04 20.06 -7.18
N GLY A 699 -30.95 20.81 -6.51
CA GLY A 699 -31.22 22.24 -6.72
C GLY A 699 -30.32 23.12 -5.93
#